data_38bbad62145e27e232ca886591e8bd59
#
_entry.id   38bbad62145e27e232ca886591e8bd59
#
_cell.length_a   1.000
_cell.length_b   1.000
_cell.length_c   1.000
_cell.angle_alpha   90.00
_cell.angle_beta   90.00
_cell.angle_gamma   90.00
#
_symmetry.space_group_name_H-M   'P 1'
#
loop_
_entity.id
_entity.type
_entity.pdbx_description
1 polymer ?
#
loop_
_entity_poly.entity_id
_entity_poly.type
_entity_poly.pdbx_seq_one_letter_code
_entity_poly.pdbx_strand_id
1 'polypeptide(L)'
;MKQKNSAPAGAIQSRKHTPSSAPRLHGGTALAAFATLAMPLALHAQTADKASQLPEVKVTATTSTERLVQAPVRSANDKLTAPLLDTPKSVTVIPAEIIAQTGAVSLTDALRTVPGITIGAGEGGNPVGDNLFIRGYNAQTDTYIDGIRDTGSQSREIFDLEQIEVIKGPNSAYGGRSSAGGGINLISKSPKTENFTNATVGLGNAKYRRATADVNRVISDDVAVRLNLMFHDAHVAGRDFIHGDRWGIAPSITFGLKSATQATLSYYHMQSSELPDTGLPFNNPFSSGANVAKNGNGTPVDVPRSTFYGLVNRDFRDTKTDIGTIDVRHDFGNNLVLRNVTRYGKSGNDYVWTQPDDSKGNTMLYGTVWRRANTRVTDTSAVANATSLGGEFLAGGFKHTYTLGLELSREETNRSSYIFTPGTNNPLTKTFTCPTSGATTLYNCAPLINPNANDPWVYTRTVSPARTTVVTNTRSVYGFDTIEFTPQWLLNVGIRWDDYKSSLNVPQYTLNNTTTAASNLNVHSTFANYQAGLVYKPSTNSSVYISYGTSSTPPGNDGGDGLDGLSAAVQNLQPQDSKSFELGTKWEVLPGGRLSLSGAYFQSDMNNARVTAPDGNTQNVGSKQVKGVELGISGNFTKEWSVFGGYTHLNAVVENNGFVSTGVVNGVTQYAPSPYNGNQFPTTPKNSASLWTAYTVTPAITIGGGINYVDKVYASVANNKFAPAYTRFDAMASYVLSRNVTLQLNIQNLTDKLYFDKVSSPHYAGVAPGRTATLTANIKF
;
A
#
# COMPACT_ATOMS: atom_id res chain seq x y z
N MET A 1 -43.54 54.12 -28.10
CA MET A 1 -44.37 54.10 -26.88
C MET A 1 -43.86 52.97 -25.98
N LYS A 2 -43.27 53.31 -24.89
CA LYS A 2 -43.38 52.82 -23.50
C LYS A 2 -43.56 51.31 -23.37
N GLN A 3 -42.86 50.51 -22.55
CA GLN A 3 -42.23 50.82 -21.26
C GLN A 3 -41.31 49.67 -20.83
N LYS A 4 -40.25 50.03 -20.14
CA LYS A 4 -39.33 49.25 -19.29
C LYS A 4 -40.01 48.18 -18.45
N ASN A 5 -39.29 47.05 -18.22
CA ASN A 5 -38.98 46.68 -16.84
C ASN A 5 -37.76 45.73 -16.79
N SER A 6 -36.79 46.18 -16.07
CA SER A 6 -35.57 45.53 -15.70
C SER A 6 -35.79 44.69 -14.43
N ALA A 7 -35.26 43.49 -14.35
CA ALA A 7 -35.00 42.78 -13.10
C ALA A 7 -33.53 42.35 -13.00
N PRO A 8 -32.90 42.35 -11.85
CA PRO A 8 -31.47 42.43 -11.70
C PRO A 8 -30.77 41.09 -11.82
N ALA A 9 -29.60 41.14 -12.43
CA ALA A 9 -28.63 40.03 -12.42
C ALA A 9 -28.14 39.78 -11.00
N GLY A 10 -28.47 38.66 -10.45
CA GLY A 10 -27.88 38.14 -9.22
C GLY A 10 -26.40 37.80 -9.45
N ALA A 11 -25.53 38.61 -8.88
CA ALA A 11 -24.10 38.33 -8.87
C ALA A 11 -23.83 37.04 -8.05
N ILE A 12 -23.43 36.01 -8.73
CA ILE A 12 -22.84 34.84 -8.08
C ILE A 12 -21.46 35.28 -7.59
N GLN A 13 -21.34 35.54 -6.30
CA GLN A 13 -20.05 35.73 -5.66
C GLN A 13 -19.24 34.43 -5.81
N SER A 14 -18.24 34.45 -6.65
CA SER A 14 -17.20 33.46 -6.65
C SER A 14 -16.50 33.51 -5.28
N ARG A 15 -16.72 32.50 -4.44
CA ARG A 15 -15.84 32.26 -3.29
C ARG A 15 -14.44 32.02 -3.82
N LYS A 16 -13.59 33.04 -3.72
CA LYS A 16 -12.14 32.85 -3.77
C LYS A 16 -11.79 31.87 -2.64
N HIS A 17 -11.48 30.64 -2.97
CA HIS A 17 -10.68 29.82 -2.08
C HIS A 17 -9.30 30.47 -2.05
N THR A 18 -9.07 31.31 -1.06
CA THR A 18 -7.73 31.54 -0.57
C THR A 18 -7.18 30.19 -0.15
N PRO A 19 -5.95 29.82 -0.52
CA PRO A 19 -5.31 28.66 0.09
C PRO A 19 -5.32 28.93 1.59
N SER A 20 -5.98 28.07 2.35
CA SER A 20 -5.89 28.03 3.80
C SER A 20 -4.42 27.85 4.10
N SER A 21 -3.76 28.92 4.54
CA SER A 21 -2.46 28.81 5.19
C SER A 21 -2.73 28.05 6.48
N ALA A 22 -2.58 26.74 6.45
CA ALA A 22 -2.42 25.96 7.68
C ALA A 22 -1.33 26.66 8.50
N PRO A 23 -1.55 26.86 9.81
CA PRO A 23 -0.52 27.46 10.64
C PRO A 23 0.72 26.58 10.54
N ARG A 24 1.77 27.11 9.94
CA ARG A 24 3.10 26.50 10.00
C ARG A 24 3.50 26.52 11.47
N LEU A 25 3.28 25.42 12.16
CA LEU A 25 3.88 25.19 13.46
C LEU A 25 5.39 25.21 13.25
N HIS A 26 6.04 26.30 13.66
CA HIS A 26 7.49 26.40 13.65
C HIS A 26 8.01 25.25 14.52
N GLY A 27 8.92 24.44 13.99
CA GLY A 27 9.35 23.16 14.56
C GLY A 27 9.86 23.21 16.01
N GLY A 28 10.05 24.38 16.61
CA GLY A 28 10.39 24.55 18.03
C GLY A 28 9.20 24.42 18.99
N THR A 29 8.00 24.83 18.58
CA THR A 29 6.80 24.76 19.43
C THR A 29 6.16 23.38 19.46
N ALA A 30 6.27 22.58 18.39
CA ALA A 30 5.77 21.21 18.38
C ALA A 30 6.56 20.28 19.32
N LEU A 31 7.89 20.44 19.41
CA LEU A 31 8.69 19.68 20.36
C LEU A 31 8.37 20.03 21.83
N ALA A 32 8.08 21.29 22.13
CA ALA A 32 7.70 21.72 23.48
C ALA A 32 6.33 21.16 23.91
N ALA A 33 5.37 21.03 22.97
CA ALA A 33 4.06 20.44 23.25
C ALA A 33 4.13 18.94 23.58
N PHE A 34 5.07 18.19 22.96
CA PHE A 34 5.29 16.79 23.28
C PHE A 34 5.94 16.57 24.67
N ALA A 35 6.81 17.50 25.11
CA ALA A 35 7.47 17.41 26.40
C ALA A 35 6.53 17.69 27.59
N THR A 36 5.50 18.52 27.41
CA THR A 36 4.54 18.86 28.47
C THR A 36 3.48 17.80 28.73
N LEU A 37 3.18 16.91 27.78
CA LEU A 37 2.26 15.78 27.97
C LEU A 37 2.87 14.58 28.71
N ALA A 38 4.18 14.58 28.96
CA ALA A 38 4.91 13.48 29.61
C ALA A 38 5.04 13.61 31.13
N MET A 39 4.43 14.62 31.77
CA MET A 39 4.50 14.75 33.23
C MET A 39 3.47 13.88 33.94
N PRO A 40 3.84 13.09 34.95
CA PRO A 40 2.96 12.18 35.66
C PRO A 40 2.00 12.94 36.60
N LEU A 41 0.70 12.77 36.40
CA LEU A 41 -0.32 13.06 37.40
C LEU A 41 -0.31 11.91 38.43
N ALA A 42 0.33 12.13 39.56
CA ALA A 42 0.29 11.21 40.72
C ALA A 42 -1.08 11.35 41.41
N LEU A 43 -1.95 10.38 41.24
CA LEU A 43 -3.14 10.18 42.06
C LEU A 43 -2.98 8.92 42.91
N HIS A 44 -3.20 9.06 44.20
CA HIS A 44 -3.08 8.01 45.22
C HIS A 44 -4.17 6.93 45.03
N ALA A 45 -3.77 5.68 45.04
CA ALA A 45 -4.70 4.55 45.08
C ALA A 45 -4.83 3.96 46.46
N GLN A 46 -6.04 3.78 46.94
CA GLN A 46 -6.38 2.99 48.11
C GLN A 46 -6.60 1.52 47.74
N THR A 47 -6.16 0.64 48.62
CA THR A 47 -6.22 -0.83 48.52
C THR A 47 -7.60 -1.40 48.77
N ALA A 48 -8.06 -2.40 48.00
CA ALA A 48 -9.15 -3.29 48.34
C ALA A 48 -8.91 -4.75 47.91
N ASP A 49 -9.56 -5.65 48.61
CA ASP A 49 -9.29 -7.07 48.79
C ASP A 49 -9.62 -8.01 47.61
N LYS A 50 -9.11 -9.24 47.72
CA LYS A 50 -9.09 -10.36 46.79
C LYS A 50 -10.48 -10.98 46.48
N ALA A 51 -10.73 -11.27 45.22
CA ALA A 51 -11.71 -12.26 44.74
C ALA A 51 -11.11 -13.16 43.65
N SER A 52 -11.63 -14.40 43.61
CA SER A 52 -11.06 -15.60 42.97
C SER A 52 -10.85 -15.52 41.45
N GLN A 53 -9.74 -16.11 41.00
CA GLN A 53 -9.28 -16.18 39.62
C GLN A 53 -9.84 -17.37 38.84
N LEU A 54 -10.25 -17.11 37.58
CA LEU A 54 -10.36 -18.06 36.49
C LEU A 54 -9.05 -18.08 35.69
N PRO A 55 -8.69 -19.16 34.96
CA PRO A 55 -7.37 -19.28 34.37
C PRO A 55 -7.10 -18.23 33.30
N GLU A 56 -6.18 -17.37 33.62
CA GLU A 56 -5.62 -16.28 32.84
C GLU A 56 -4.80 -16.83 31.68
N VAL A 57 -5.10 -16.41 30.47
CA VAL A 57 -4.13 -16.45 29.38
C VAL A 57 -3.07 -15.40 29.74
N LYS A 58 -2.02 -15.82 30.42
CA LYS A 58 -0.88 -14.97 30.78
C LYS A 58 -0.20 -14.48 29.51
N VAL A 59 -0.56 -13.32 29.04
CA VAL A 59 0.40 -12.44 28.38
C VAL A 59 1.24 -11.83 29.50
N THR A 60 2.32 -12.50 29.87
CA THR A 60 3.28 -11.99 30.85
C THR A 60 3.90 -10.73 30.25
N ALA A 61 3.61 -9.57 30.84
CA ALA A 61 4.39 -8.37 30.62
C ALA A 61 5.81 -8.65 31.14
N THR A 62 6.69 -9.04 30.22
CA THR A 62 8.10 -9.29 30.54
C THR A 62 8.77 -7.95 30.80
N THR A 63 9.32 -7.81 31.99
CA THR A 63 10.29 -6.77 32.36
C THR A 63 11.32 -6.59 31.25
N SER A 64 11.64 -5.38 30.94
CA SER A 64 12.40 -4.69 29.90
C SER A 64 13.64 -5.35 29.25
N THR A 65 13.85 -6.64 29.30
CA THR A 65 15.05 -7.33 28.80
C THR A 65 14.83 -8.35 27.68
N GLU A 66 13.61 -8.74 27.35
CA GLU A 66 13.36 -9.72 26.27
C GLU A 66 12.63 -9.06 25.10
N ARG A 67 13.39 -8.53 24.13
CA ARG A 67 12.86 -8.08 22.82
C ARG A 67 12.84 -9.25 21.84
N LEU A 68 12.00 -10.24 22.10
CA LEU A 68 11.83 -11.37 21.20
C LEU A 68 10.97 -10.96 20.01
N VAL A 69 11.40 -11.29 18.81
CA VAL A 69 10.56 -11.26 17.63
C VAL A 69 9.59 -12.43 17.74
N GLN A 70 8.36 -12.14 18.11
CA GLN A 70 7.33 -13.18 18.31
C GLN A 70 6.30 -13.09 17.19
N ALA A 71 6.22 -14.12 16.37
CA ALA A 71 5.13 -14.26 15.41
C ALA A 71 3.84 -14.60 16.18
N PRO A 72 2.69 -13.96 15.87
CA PRO A 72 1.43 -14.33 16.50
C PRO A 72 1.03 -15.76 16.10
N VAL A 73 0.40 -16.47 17.02
CA VAL A 73 -0.09 -17.84 16.76
C VAL A 73 -1.27 -17.82 15.77
N ARG A 74 -2.07 -16.76 15.77
CA ARG A 74 -3.23 -16.57 14.90
C ARG A 74 -3.15 -15.23 14.17
N SER A 75 -3.76 -15.17 12.99
CA SER A 75 -4.03 -13.90 12.32
C SER A 75 -5.09 -13.12 13.10
N ALA A 76 -5.03 -11.79 13.01
CA ALA A 76 -6.09 -10.91 13.47
C ALA A 76 -7.33 -10.91 12.53
N ASN A 77 -7.25 -11.57 11.38
CA ASN A 77 -8.36 -11.73 10.46
C ASN A 77 -9.22 -12.94 10.84
N ASP A 78 -10.42 -12.70 11.35
CA ASP A 78 -11.38 -13.73 11.81
C ASP A 78 -11.76 -14.76 10.73
N LYS A 79 -11.53 -14.44 9.46
CA LYS A 79 -11.78 -15.35 8.32
C LYS A 79 -10.72 -16.44 8.20
N LEU A 80 -9.56 -16.30 8.88
CA LEU A 80 -8.55 -17.35 9.02
C LEU A 80 -8.84 -18.15 10.30
N THR A 81 -9.68 -19.16 10.16
CA THR A 81 -10.26 -19.92 11.28
C THR A 81 -9.26 -20.83 12.01
N ALA A 82 -8.10 -21.11 11.39
CA ALA A 82 -7.02 -21.93 11.98
C ALA A 82 -5.85 -21.08 12.50
N PRO A 83 -5.02 -21.61 13.43
CA PRO A 83 -3.71 -21.05 13.73
C PRO A 83 -2.86 -20.88 12.46
N LEU A 84 -1.91 -19.94 12.45
CA LEU A 84 -1.07 -19.66 11.27
C LEU A 84 -0.26 -20.90 10.83
N LEU A 85 0.17 -21.75 11.76
CA LEU A 85 0.82 -23.02 11.47
C LEU A 85 -0.08 -23.96 10.66
N ASP A 86 -1.37 -23.98 10.98
CA ASP A 86 -2.38 -24.91 10.42
C ASP A 86 -3.19 -24.25 9.27
N THR A 87 -2.89 -23.01 8.93
CA THR A 87 -3.54 -22.28 7.82
C THR A 87 -2.89 -22.70 6.49
N PRO A 88 -3.65 -23.27 5.51
CA PRO A 88 -3.11 -23.75 4.24
C PRO A 88 -2.89 -22.59 3.25
N LYS A 89 -2.07 -21.61 3.64
CA LYS A 89 -1.78 -20.40 2.87
C LYS A 89 -0.49 -19.76 3.32
N SER A 90 0.22 -19.11 2.40
CA SER A 90 1.38 -18.29 2.72
C SER A 90 0.93 -16.98 3.39
N VAL A 91 1.21 -16.86 4.67
CA VAL A 91 0.95 -15.65 5.48
C VAL A 91 2.25 -15.22 6.15
N THR A 92 2.62 -13.96 5.97
CA THR A 92 3.78 -13.34 6.65
C THR A 92 3.26 -12.24 7.55
N VAL A 93 3.61 -12.28 8.84
CA VAL A 93 3.30 -11.22 9.79
C VAL A 93 4.58 -10.44 10.09
N ILE A 94 4.54 -9.13 9.88
CA ILE A 94 5.61 -8.21 10.25
C ILE A 94 5.25 -7.61 11.62
N PRO A 95 5.88 -8.04 12.71
CA PRO A 95 5.57 -7.55 14.04
C PRO A 95 6.17 -6.15 14.29
N ALA A 96 5.64 -5.45 15.28
CA ALA A 96 6.08 -4.11 15.67
C ALA A 96 7.59 -4.04 15.97
N GLU A 97 8.18 -5.12 16.50
CA GLU A 97 9.62 -5.22 16.82
C GLU A 97 10.48 -5.12 15.55
N ILE A 98 10.10 -5.79 14.46
CA ILE A 98 10.82 -5.72 13.16
C ILE A 98 10.65 -4.33 12.55
N ILE A 99 9.45 -3.76 12.60
CA ILE A 99 9.20 -2.37 12.16
C ILE A 99 10.12 -1.39 12.91
N ALA A 100 10.20 -1.52 14.24
CA ALA A 100 11.03 -0.67 15.07
C ALA A 100 12.53 -0.88 14.81
N GLN A 101 13.00 -2.13 14.72
CA GLN A 101 14.41 -2.46 14.51
C GLN A 101 14.91 -1.96 13.14
N THR A 102 14.12 -2.10 12.08
CA THR A 102 14.47 -1.67 10.71
C THR A 102 14.39 -0.15 10.53
N GLY A 103 13.77 0.57 11.47
CA GLY A 103 13.54 2.01 11.36
C GLY A 103 12.57 2.38 10.24
N ALA A 104 11.66 1.48 9.88
CA ALA A 104 10.61 1.75 8.90
C ALA A 104 9.65 2.84 9.43
N VAL A 105 9.22 3.75 8.56
CA VAL A 105 8.31 4.86 8.90
C VAL A 105 7.06 4.91 8.01
N SER A 106 6.99 4.07 6.99
CA SER A 106 5.85 3.94 6.09
C SER A 106 5.52 2.47 5.83
N LEU A 107 4.31 2.21 5.32
CA LEU A 107 3.91 0.85 4.89
C LEU A 107 4.90 0.28 3.87
N THR A 108 5.27 1.07 2.88
CA THR A 108 6.20 0.63 1.83
C THR A 108 7.60 0.30 2.38
N ASP A 109 8.07 1.01 3.43
CA ASP A 109 9.34 0.66 4.08
C ASP A 109 9.26 -0.67 4.83
N ALA A 110 8.18 -0.90 5.58
CA ALA A 110 7.98 -2.15 6.31
C ALA A 110 7.88 -3.35 5.35
N LEU A 111 7.18 -3.20 4.22
CA LEU A 111 6.99 -4.25 3.23
C LEU A 111 8.27 -4.68 2.49
N ARG A 112 9.35 -3.88 2.52
CA ARG A 112 10.68 -4.27 1.97
C ARG A 112 11.26 -5.49 2.68
N THR A 113 10.82 -5.79 3.89
CA THR A 113 11.25 -6.99 4.64
C THR A 113 10.60 -8.27 4.13
N VAL A 114 9.61 -8.20 3.23
CA VAL A 114 8.86 -9.34 2.70
C VAL A 114 9.15 -9.50 1.19
N PRO A 115 9.93 -10.51 0.77
CA PRO A 115 10.19 -10.78 -0.64
C PRO A 115 8.93 -11.11 -1.43
N GLY A 116 8.96 -10.84 -2.76
CA GLY A 116 7.82 -11.04 -3.66
C GLY A 116 6.81 -9.89 -3.66
N ILE A 117 7.09 -8.81 -2.91
CA ILE A 117 6.37 -7.54 -2.98
C ILE A 117 7.25 -6.51 -3.66
N THR A 118 6.66 -5.75 -4.58
CA THR A 118 7.31 -4.63 -5.27
C THR A 118 6.40 -3.41 -5.27
N ILE A 119 6.99 -2.25 -5.52
CA ILE A 119 6.30 -0.97 -5.50
C ILE A 119 6.33 -0.37 -6.89
N GLY A 120 5.18 -0.03 -7.43
CA GLY A 120 5.06 0.68 -8.68
C GLY A 120 5.28 2.18 -8.52
N ALA A 121 5.72 2.82 -9.59
CA ALA A 121 5.72 4.28 -9.68
C ALA A 121 4.28 4.79 -9.86
N GLY A 122 3.96 5.95 -9.32
CA GLY A 122 2.73 6.67 -9.63
C GLY A 122 2.85 7.39 -10.97
N GLU A 123 1.71 7.84 -11.50
CA GLU A 123 1.50 8.53 -12.78
C GLU A 123 1.65 7.69 -14.06
N GLY A 124 1.29 8.29 -15.19
CA GLY A 124 0.99 7.52 -16.39
C GLY A 124 -0.43 6.95 -16.38
N GLY A 125 -1.34 7.58 -15.60
CA GLY A 125 -2.71 7.13 -15.35
C GLY A 125 -2.90 6.46 -13.99
N ASN A 126 -1.83 6.04 -13.34
CA ASN A 126 -1.85 5.46 -12.00
C ASN A 126 -1.60 6.56 -10.94
N PRO A 127 -2.51 6.77 -9.98
CA PRO A 127 -2.31 7.79 -8.96
C PRO A 127 -1.08 7.52 -8.10
N VAL A 128 -0.49 8.59 -7.56
CA VAL A 128 0.63 8.49 -6.62
C VAL A 128 0.13 8.00 -5.25
N GLY A 129 0.77 6.95 -4.72
CA GLY A 129 0.43 6.31 -3.45
C GLY A 129 1.16 4.98 -3.27
N ASP A 130 0.63 4.12 -2.41
CA ASP A 130 1.15 2.77 -2.18
C ASP A 130 0.75 1.84 -3.34
N ASN A 131 1.48 1.92 -4.45
CA ASN A 131 1.23 1.11 -5.64
C ASN A 131 1.87 -0.27 -5.49
N LEU A 132 1.22 -1.15 -4.76
CA LEU A 132 1.75 -2.45 -4.36
C LEU A 132 1.48 -3.53 -5.41
N PHE A 133 2.49 -4.40 -5.62
CA PHE A 133 2.38 -5.62 -6.42
C PHE A 133 2.80 -6.80 -5.56
N ILE A 134 2.01 -7.85 -5.53
CA ILE A 134 2.27 -9.09 -4.80
C ILE A 134 2.31 -10.23 -5.81
N ARG A 135 3.40 -11.02 -5.81
CA ARG A 135 3.62 -12.10 -6.82
C ARG A 135 3.42 -11.61 -8.27
N GLY A 136 3.72 -10.33 -8.55
CA GLY A 136 3.58 -9.71 -9.88
C GLY A 136 2.18 -9.21 -10.23
N TYR A 137 1.16 -9.47 -9.43
CA TYR A 137 -0.18 -8.93 -9.61
C TYR A 137 -0.35 -7.60 -8.88
N ASN A 138 -1.07 -6.66 -9.48
CA ASN A 138 -1.40 -5.40 -8.85
C ASN A 138 -2.30 -5.66 -7.62
N ALA A 139 -1.88 -5.16 -6.46
CA ALA A 139 -2.57 -5.28 -5.17
C ALA A 139 -2.89 -3.90 -4.56
N GLN A 140 -2.90 -2.84 -5.36
CA GLN A 140 -3.16 -1.46 -4.91
C GLN A 140 -4.51 -1.34 -4.19
N THR A 141 -5.53 -2.07 -4.64
CA THR A 141 -6.86 -2.09 -4.02
C THR A 141 -7.04 -3.19 -2.97
N ASP A 142 -6.01 -3.96 -2.67
CA ASP A 142 -6.06 -5.14 -1.80
C ASP A 142 -5.41 -4.86 -0.44
N THR A 143 -5.52 -3.62 0.03
CA THR A 143 -5.13 -3.21 1.38
C THR A 143 -6.36 -3.13 2.27
N TYR A 144 -6.24 -3.67 3.47
CA TYR A 144 -7.29 -3.73 4.49
C TYR A 144 -6.76 -3.15 5.79
N ILE A 145 -7.64 -2.54 6.59
CA ILE A 145 -7.36 -2.15 7.96
C ILE A 145 -8.37 -2.91 8.84
N ASP A 146 -7.87 -3.72 9.79
CA ASP A 146 -8.68 -4.57 10.68
C ASP A 146 -9.70 -5.45 9.95
N GLY A 147 -9.33 -5.92 8.74
CA GLY A 147 -10.17 -6.78 7.89
C GLY A 147 -11.15 -6.04 6.98
N ILE A 148 -11.30 -4.72 7.09
CA ILE A 148 -12.14 -3.89 6.22
C ILE A 148 -11.28 -3.27 5.12
N ARG A 149 -11.73 -3.32 3.86
CA ARG A 149 -11.03 -2.73 2.72
C ARG A 149 -10.80 -1.24 2.93
N ASP A 150 -9.55 -0.81 2.73
CA ASP A 150 -9.15 0.60 2.76
C ASP A 150 -9.02 1.13 1.34
N THR A 151 -9.85 2.11 1.01
CA THR A 151 -10.05 2.61 -0.36
C THR A 151 -9.30 3.90 -0.64
N GLY A 152 -9.12 4.22 -1.92
CA GLY A 152 -8.40 5.40 -2.38
C GLY A 152 -6.88 5.22 -2.42
N SER A 153 -6.23 6.06 -3.22
CA SER A 153 -4.77 6.04 -3.39
C SER A 153 -4.11 6.84 -2.28
N GLN A 154 -3.52 6.15 -1.33
CA GLN A 154 -2.91 6.70 -0.13
C GLN A 154 -1.45 6.30 0.00
N SER A 155 -0.68 7.09 0.75
CA SER A 155 0.63 6.70 1.31
C SER A 155 0.44 6.50 2.80
N ARG A 156 0.48 5.24 3.26
CA ARG A 156 0.09 4.87 4.63
C ARG A 156 1.26 4.94 5.58
N GLU A 157 1.00 5.56 6.72
CA GLU A 157 1.87 5.59 7.88
C GLU A 157 1.67 4.35 8.76
N ILE A 158 2.64 4.08 9.62
CA ILE A 158 2.65 2.90 10.48
C ILE A 158 2.59 3.25 11.99
N PHE A 159 2.46 4.54 12.36
CA PHE A 159 2.50 4.97 13.76
C PHE A 159 1.35 4.41 14.61
N ASP A 160 0.23 4.05 13.98
CA ASP A 160 -0.98 3.49 14.61
C ASP A 160 -1.13 1.98 14.37
N LEU A 161 -0.08 1.28 13.93
CA LEU A 161 -0.15 -0.15 13.64
C LEU A 161 0.52 -0.99 14.74
N GLU A 162 -0.15 -2.09 15.09
CA GLU A 162 0.39 -3.13 15.96
C GLU A 162 1.21 -4.15 15.15
N GLN A 163 0.74 -4.51 13.96
CA GLN A 163 1.39 -5.44 13.03
C GLN A 163 0.87 -5.27 11.61
N ILE A 164 1.57 -5.85 10.64
CA ILE A 164 1.17 -5.92 9.24
C ILE A 164 1.12 -7.39 8.83
N GLU A 165 -0.01 -7.84 8.30
CA GLU A 165 -0.20 -9.19 7.78
C GLU A 165 -0.20 -9.16 6.26
N VAL A 166 0.70 -9.91 5.63
CA VAL A 166 0.76 -10.11 4.19
C VAL A 166 0.23 -11.49 3.86
N ILE A 167 -0.92 -11.56 3.21
CA ILE A 167 -1.58 -12.78 2.79
C ILE A 167 -1.32 -12.93 1.29
N LYS A 168 -0.54 -13.94 0.87
CA LYS A 168 -0.17 -14.15 -0.53
C LYS A 168 -1.07 -15.17 -1.22
N GLY A 169 -1.20 -15.05 -2.56
CA GLY A 169 -2.10 -15.86 -3.38
C GLY A 169 -3.54 -15.36 -3.38
N PRO A 170 -4.50 -16.05 -4.06
CA PRO A 170 -5.87 -15.60 -4.23
C PRO A 170 -6.51 -15.15 -2.93
N ASN A 171 -7.10 -13.95 -2.92
CA ASN A 171 -7.64 -13.35 -1.71
C ASN A 171 -9.14 -12.99 -1.80
N SER A 172 -9.79 -13.27 -2.94
CA SER A 172 -11.19 -12.85 -3.13
C SER A 172 -12.16 -13.58 -2.21
N ALA A 173 -11.88 -14.82 -1.80
CA ALA A 173 -12.70 -15.49 -0.79
C ALA A 173 -12.68 -14.75 0.56
N TYR A 174 -11.57 -14.10 0.91
CA TYR A 174 -11.43 -13.35 2.16
C TYR A 174 -11.83 -11.87 2.04
N GLY A 175 -11.38 -11.21 0.98
CA GLY A 175 -11.46 -9.75 0.81
C GLY A 175 -12.46 -9.27 -0.25
N GLY A 176 -13.19 -10.16 -0.92
CA GLY A 176 -14.06 -9.82 -2.05
C GLY A 176 -13.25 -9.60 -3.34
N ARG A 177 -13.69 -8.69 -4.21
CA ARG A 177 -12.96 -8.40 -5.43
C ARG A 177 -11.46 -8.19 -5.16
N SER A 178 -10.59 -8.94 -5.82
CA SER A 178 -9.14 -8.90 -5.54
C SER A 178 -8.35 -9.52 -6.68
N SER A 179 -7.06 -9.23 -6.71
CA SER A 179 -6.11 -9.87 -7.61
C SER A 179 -5.71 -11.27 -7.12
N ALA A 180 -5.04 -12.03 -7.99
CA ALA A 180 -4.47 -13.33 -7.63
C ALA A 180 -3.22 -13.22 -6.74
N GLY A 181 -2.67 -12.03 -6.56
CA GLY A 181 -1.42 -11.81 -5.83
C GLY A 181 -1.55 -11.94 -4.34
N GLY A 182 -2.65 -11.46 -3.78
CA GLY A 182 -2.89 -11.44 -2.34
C GLY A 182 -3.36 -10.09 -1.82
N GLY A 183 -3.31 -9.91 -0.50
CA GLY A 183 -3.69 -8.67 0.15
C GLY A 183 -2.86 -8.39 1.40
N ILE A 184 -2.95 -7.17 1.89
CA ILE A 184 -2.26 -6.68 3.07
C ILE A 184 -3.29 -6.22 4.09
N ASN A 185 -3.21 -6.75 5.30
CA ASN A 185 -4.08 -6.37 6.41
C ASN A 185 -3.24 -5.62 7.46
N LEU A 186 -3.63 -4.38 7.72
CA LEU A 186 -3.02 -3.49 8.71
C LEU A 186 -3.80 -3.61 10.00
N ILE A 187 -3.14 -3.92 11.10
CA ILE A 187 -3.78 -4.10 12.41
C ILE A 187 -3.54 -2.86 13.24
N SER A 188 -4.64 -2.14 13.52
CA SER A 188 -4.61 -0.90 14.28
C SER A 188 -4.35 -1.14 15.76
N LYS A 189 -3.67 -0.20 16.40
CA LYS A 189 -3.49 -0.18 17.84
C LYS A 189 -4.84 0.09 18.55
N SER A 190 -5.17 -0.74 19.52
CA SER A 190 -6.37 -0.61 20.36
C SER A 190 -6.02 -0.42 21.83
N PRO A 191 -6.93 0.14 22.68
CA PRO A 191 -6.75 0.25 24.12
C PRO A 191 -6.46 -1.09 24.78
N LYS A 192 -5.53 -1.08 25.76
CA LYS A 192 -5.08 -2.27 26.52
C LYS A 192 -5.44 -2.13 28.02
N THR A 193 -5.35 -3.22 28.74
CA THR A 193 -5.67 -3.31 30.17
C THR A 193 -4.59 -2.78 31.09
N GLU A 194 -3.50 -2.22 30.56
CA GLU A 194 -2.36 -1.69 31.31
C GLU A 194 -2.07 -0.24 30.96
N ASN A 195 -1.57 0.54 31.90
CA ASN A 195 -1.11 1.90 31.66
C ASN A 195 0.29 1.89 31.10
N PHE A 196 0.52 2.60 29.99
CA PHE A 196 1.85 2.86 29.47
C PHE A 196 1.93 4.17 28.70
N THR A 197 3.14 4.68 28.53
CA THR A 197 3.47 5.76 27.61
C THR A 197 4.74 5.38 26.88
N ASN A 198 4.67 5.25 25.56
CA ASN A 198 5.82 5.07 24.69
C ASN A 198 5.94 6.32 23.82
N ALA A 199 7.11 6.93 23.79
CA ALA A 199 7.40 8.07 22.93
C ALA A 199 8.70 7.83 22.17
N THR A 200 8.81 8.37 20.96
CA THR A 200 10.04 8.35 20.19
C THR A 200 10.36 9.76 19.69
N VAL A 201 11.64 10.12 19.72
CA VAL A 201 12.15 11.34 19.09
C VAL A 201 13.37 10.98 18.27
N GLY A 202 13.30 11.23 16.97
CA GLY A 202 14.34 10.88 16.01
C GLY A 202 14.85 12.08 15.25
N LEU A 203 16.17 12.14 15.08
CA LEU A 203 16.88 13.12 14.24
C LEU A 203 17.80 12.38 13.28
N GLY A 204 18.06 12.95 12.10
CA GLY A 204 18.92 12.30 11.13
C GLY A 204 19.50 13.25 10.09
N ASN A 205 20.28 12.67 9.17
CA ASN A 205 20.70 13.39 7.98
C ASN A 205 19.47 13.71 7.10
N ALA A 206 19.67 14.47 6.02
CA ALA A 206 18.56 14.94 5.17
C ALA A 206 17.46 15.67 5.98
N LYS A 207 17.85 16.43 7.01
CA LYS A 207 16.96 17.21 7.89
C LYS A 207 15.83 16.37 8.54
N TYR A 208 16.05 15.07 8.66
CA TYR A 208 15.06 14.17 9.27
C TYR A 208 14.71 14.55 10.70
N ARG A 209 13.44 14.68 10.98
CA ARG A 209 12.85 14.93 12.29
C ARG A 209 11.57 14.11 12.41
N ARG A 210 11.48 13.28 13.44
CA ARG A 210 10.27 12.51 13.71
C ARG A 210 10.01 12.44 15.19
N ALA A 211 8.75 12.59 15.57
CA ALA A 211 8.28 12.34 16.93
C ALA A 211 7.02 11.50 16.89
N THR A 212 6.91 10.52 17.79
CA THR A 212 5.68 9.74 17.99
C THR A 212 5.38 9.61 19.47
N ALA A 213 4.09 9.45 19.81
CA ALA A 213 3.66 9.10 21.15
C ALA A 213 2.53 8.06 21.06
N ASP A 214 2.57 7.08 21.95
CA ASP A 214 1.56 6.04 22.13
C ASP A 214 1.24 5.94 23.62
N VAL A 215 0.09 6.44 24.01
CA VAL A 215 -0.33 6.61 25.39
C VAL A 215 -1.57 5.80 25.65
N ASN A 216 -1.50 4.80 26.53
CA ASN A 216 -2.64 4.02 26.98
C ASN A 216 -2.95 4.31 28.43
N ARG A 217 -4.22 4.57 28.75
CA ARG A 217 -4.69 4.83 30.11
C ARG A 217 -5.95 4.01 30.38
N VAL A 218 -5.89 3.23 31.44
CA VAL A 218 -7.04 2.52 32.01
C VAL A 218 -7.81 3.51 32.90
N ILE A 219 -9.03 3.83 32.51
CA ILE A 219 -9.91 4.78 33.22
C ILE A 219 -10.68 4.06 34.32
N SER A 220 -11.11 2.83 34.04
CA SER A 220 -11.76 1.92 34.99
C SER A 220 -11.50 0.48 34.55
N ASP A 221 -11.96 -0.48 35.32
CA ASP A 221 -11.82 -1.91 35.00
C ASP A 221 -12.39 -2.28 33.61
N ASP A 222 -13.38 -1.54 33.15
CA ASP A 222 -14.06 -1.79 31.89
C ASP A 222 -13.75 -0.77 30.78
N VAL A 223 -13.00 0.30 31.09
CA VAL A 223 -12.76 1.38 30.12
C VAL A 223 -11.31 1.74 30.04
N ALA A 224 -10.75 1.71 28.84
CA ALA A 224 -9.45 2.29 28.56
C ALA A 224 -9.47 3.19 27.32
N VAL A 225 -8.55 4.13 27.28
CA VAL A 225 -8.31 5.02 26.16
C VAL A 225 -6.87 4.86 25.66
N ARG A 226 -6.68 4.96 24.35
CA ARG A 226 -5.35 5.00 23.74
C ARG A 226 -5.25 6.16 22.77
N LEU A 227 -4.13 6.85 22.77
CA LEU A 227 -3.85 7.97 21.88
C LEU A 227 -2.51 7.74 21.20
N ASN A 228 -2.53 7.70 19.87
CA ASN A 228 -1.32 7.69 19.05
C ASN A 228 -1.16 9.04 18.36
N LEU A 229 0.04 9.60 18.40
CA LEU A 229 0.43 10.86 17.76
C LEU A 229 1.67 10.66 16.92
N MET A 230 1.77 11.38 15.81
CA MET A 230 2.94 11.37 14.95
C MET A 230 3.17 12.74 14.33
N PHE A 231 4.44 13.13 14.26
CA PHE A 231 4.95 14.24 13.46
C PHE A 231 6.20 13.76 12.72
N HIS A 232 6.33 14.15 11.45
CA HIS A 232 7.47 13.82 10.62
C HIS A 232 7.75 14.96 9.64
N ASP A 233 9.01 15.34 9.51
CA ASP A 233 9.53 16.30 8.53
C ASP A 233 10.89 15.81 8.07
N ALA A 234 11.08 15.66 6.75
CA ALA A 234 12.33 15.17 6.20
C ALA A 234 12.52 15.56 4.74
N HIS A 235 13.79 15.66 4.34
CA HIS A 235 14.19 15.61 2.95
C HIS A 235 14.51 14.17 2.54
N VAL A 236 14.53 13.87 1.25
CA VAL A 236 14.99 12.58 0.73
C VAL A 236 16.51 12.60 0.59
N ALA A 237 17.20 11.68 1.28
CA ALA A 237 18.66 11.64 1.28
C ALA A 237 19.23 11.48 -0.16
N GLY A 238 20.15 12.36 -0.52
CA GLY A 238 20.79 12.37 -1.84
C GLY A 238 19.91 12.86 -2.99
N ARG A 239 18.73 13.44 -2.71
CA ARG A 239 17.87 14.11 -3.69
C ARG A 239 17.79 15.59 -3.40
N ASP A 240 17.97 16.43 -4.41
CA ASP A 240 17.82 17.87 -4.26
C ASP A 240 16.33 18.26 -4.24
N PHE A 241 15.98 19.26 -3.45
CA PHE A 241 14.63 19.85 -3.33
C PHE A 241 13.56 18.96 -2.70
N ILE A 242 13.63 17.64 -2.83
CA ILE A 242 12.56 16.72 -2.42
C ILE A 242 12.46 16.66 -0.91
N HIS A 243 11.27 16.98 -0.41
CA HIS A 243 10.95 16.98 1.02
C HIS A 243 9.46 16.74 1.23
N GLY A 244 9.10 16.36 2.44
CA GLY A 244 7.70 16.23 2.85
C GLY A 244 7.57 16.30 4.36
N ASP A 245 6.48 16.92 4.79
CA ASP A 245 6.02 16.93 6.16
C ASP A 245 4.68 16.21 6.28
N ARG A 246 4.47 15.58 7.43
CA ARG A 246 3.22 14.90 7.75
C ARG A 246 2.99 14.79 9.24
N TRP A 247 1.74 14.78 9.64
CA TRP A 247 1.34 14.58 11.01
C TRP A 247 0.07 13.73 11.08
N GLY A 248 -0.12 13.04 12.20
CA GLY A 248 -1.28 12.21 12.41
C GLY A 248 -1.66 12.08 13.88
N ILE A 249 -2.93 11.77 14.08
CA ILE A 249 -3.51 11.50 15.40
C ILE A 249 -4.50 10.34 15.29
N ALA A 250 -4.40 9.40 16.24
CA ALA A 250 -5.31 8.25 16.31
C ALA A 250 -5.74 7.99 17.76
N PRO A 251 -6.82 8.65 18.24
CA PRO A 251 -7.46 8.34 19.51
C PRO A 251 -8.39 7.13 19.39
N SER A 252 -8.46 6.33 20.43
CA SER A 252 -9.40 5.23 20.56
C SER A 252 -9.84 5.04 22.02
N ILE A 253 -11.06 4.52 22.21
CA ILE A 253 -11.62 4.16 23.50
C ILE A 253 -12.29 2.81 23.39
N THR A 254 -12.05 1.95 24.36
CA THR A 254 -12.74 0.65 24.49
C THR A 254 -13.55 0.63 25.77
N PHE A 255 -14.80 0.23 25.66
CA PHE A 255 -15.71 -0.08 26.73
C PHE A 255 -15.86 -1.60 26.86
N GLY A 256 -16.06 -2.11 28.05
CA GLY A 256 -16.27 -3.52 28.31
C GLY A 256 -15.00 -4.37 28.20
N LEU A 257 -13.83 -3.82 28.57
CA LEU A 257 -12.52 -4.49 28.45
C LEU A 257 -12.47 -5.90 29.08
N LYS A 258 -13.20 -6.10 30.17
CA LYS A 258 -13.30 -7.38 30.89
C LYS A 258 -14.69 -8.01 30.78
N SER A 259 -15.57 -7.45 29.94
CA SER A 259 -16.95 -7.87 29.77
C SER A 259 -17.11 -8.76 28.55
N ALA A 260 -18.19 -9.55 28.51
CA ALA A 260 -18.56 -10.34 27.33
C ALA A 260 -18.83 -9.46 26.10
N THR A 261 -19.26 -8.20 26.31
CA THR A 261 -19.45 -7.22 25.25
C THR A 261 -18.35 -6.17 25.31
N GLN A 262 -17.60 -6.05 24.24
CA GLN A 262 -16.61 -5.00 24.06
C GLN A 262 -17.03 -4.09 22.90
N ALA A 263 -16.85 -2.78 23.06
CA ALA A 263 -17.08 -1.78 22.03
C ALA A 263 -15.90 -0.84 21.95
N THR A 264 -15.22 -0.81 20.80
CA THR A 264 -14.10 0.10 20.51
C THR A 264 -14.52 1.15 19.51
N LEU A 265 -14.37 2.43 19.88
CA LEU A 265 -14.50 3.56 18.98
C LEU A 265 -13.10 4.09 18.68
N SER A 266 -12.77 4.25 17.41
CA SER A 266 -11.48 4.78 16.98
C SER A 266 -11.66 5.83 15.89
N TYR A 267 -10.73 6.79 15.88
CA TYR A 267 -10.58 7.77 14.82
C TYR A 267 -9.12 7.86 14.41
N TYR A 268 -8.88 7.96 13.12
CA TYR A 268 -7.56 8.15 12.54
C TYR A 268 -7.59 9.38 11.66
N HIS A 269 -6.62 10.27 11.83
CA HIS A 269 -6.37 11.40 10.96
C HIS A 269 -4.92 11.45 10.57
N MET A 270 -4.66 11.66 9.27
CA MET A 270 -3.34 11.93 8.75
C MET A 270 -3.41 13.00 7.66
N GLN A 271 -2.45 13.92 7.67
CA GLN A 271 -2.24 14.91 6.63
C GLN A 271 -0.77 14.93 6.22
N SER A 272 -0.48 15.04 4.93
CA SER A 272 0.87 15.26 4.42
C SER A 272 0.91 16.31 3.32
N SER A 273 2.04 17.00 3.23
CA SER A 273 2.38 17.92 2.14
C SER A 273 3.80 17.62 1.69
N GLU A 274 4.02 17.46 0.40
CA GLU A 274 5.33 17.10 -0.13
C GLU A 274 5.62 17.75 -1.49
N LEU A 275 6.91 18.00 -1.75
CA LEU A 275 7.41 18.18 -3.10
C LEU A 275 7.76 16.78 -3.64
N PRO A 276 6.97 16.24 -4.59
CA PRO A 276 7.08 14.84 -4.99
C PRO A 276 8.33 14.57 -5.84
N ASP A 277 8.93 13.38 -5.66
CA ASP A 277 10.04 12.93 -6.49
C ASP A 277 9.54 12.43 -7.85
N THR A 278 10.10 12.96 -8.91
CA THR A 278 9.76 12.63 -10.29
C THR A 278 10.57 11.45 -10.85
N GLY A 279 11.62 11.00 -10.18
CA GLY A 279 12.52 9.94 -10.68
C GLY A 279 13.38 10.37 -11.88
N LEU A 280 13.96 9.39 -12.58
CA LEU A 280 14.81 9.58 -13.74
C LEU A 280 14.21 8.92 -14.99
N PRO A 281 14.21 9.59 -16.17
CA PRO A 281 13.71 9.00 -17.41
C PRO A 281 14.59 7.85 -17.88
N PHE A 282 14.05 7.00 -18.76
CA PHE A 282 14.83 5.93 -19.36
C PHE A 282 15.63 6.40 -20.59
N ASN A 283 16.74 5.75 -20.84
CA ASN A 283 17.41 5.74 -22.13
C ASN A 283 16.54 4.95 -23.12
N ASN A 284 15.65 5.66 -23.82
CA ASN A 284 14.58 5.06 -24.59
C ASN A 284 15.11 4.24 -25.77
N PRO A 285 14.86 2.93 -25.83
CA PRO A 285 15.14 2.12 -27.02
C PRO A 285 14.08 2.41 -28.09
N PHE A 286 14.54 2.71 -29.31
CA PHE A 286 13.68 2.87 -30.47
C PHE A 286 13.49 1.53 -31.16
N SER A 287 12.25 1.15 -31.44
CA SER A 287 11.92 -0.12 -32.09
C SER A 287 12.09 -0.08 -33.60
N SER A 288 12.07 1.11 -34.23
CA SER A 288 12.15 1.28 -35.69
C SER A 288 12.50 2.72 -36.08
N GLY A 289 12.90 2.93 -37.33
CA GLY A 289 13.13 4.22 -37.95
C GLY A 289 14.59 4.64 -38.00
N ALA A 290 14.87 5.86 -38.53
CA ALA A 290 16.21 6.41 -38.74
C ALA A 290 17.03 6.59 -37.44
N ASN A 291 16.43 6.47 -36.28
CA ASN A 291 17.05 6.68 -34.99
C ASN A 291 17.50 5.37 -34.31
N VAL A 292 17.33 4.22 -34.94
CA VAL A 292 17.75 2.91 -34.38
C VAL A 292 19.25 2.88 -34.01
N ALA A 293 20.10 3.59 -34.75
CA ALA A 293 21.53 3.71 -34.47
C ALA A 293 21.82 4.48 -33.15
N LYS A 294 20.85 5.24 -32.63
CA LYS A 294 20.95 6.01 -31.38
C LYS A 294 20.06 5.41 -30.29
N ASN A 295 19.81 4.12 -30.36
CA ASN A 295 18.99 3.43 -29.36
C ASN A 295 19.59 3.54 -27.96
N GLY A 296 18.73 3.86 -27.00
CA GLY A 296 19.04 3.70 -25.60
C GLY A 296 19.04 2.22 -25.19
N ASN A 297 19.70 1.95 -24.09
CA ASN A 297 19.83 0.59 -23.52
C ASN A 297 18.63 0.19 -22.64
N GLY A 298 17.63 1.07 -22.48
CA GLY A 298 16.43 0.82 -21.66
C GLY A 298 16.64 0.96 -20.16
N THR A 299 17.83 1.35 -19.68
CA THR A 299 18.06 1.67 -18.26
C THR A 299 17.71 3.14 -17.97
N PRO A 300 17.49 3.54 -16.71
CA PRO A 300 17.44 4.95 -16.36
C PRO A 300 18.70 5.70 -16.82
N VAL A 301 18.55 6.97 -17.17
CA VAL A 301 19.68 7.82 -17.61
C VAL A 301 20.76 7.90 -16.55
N ASP A 302 22.01 7.96 -16.98
CA ASP A 302 23.16 8.09 -16.09
C ASP A 302 23.40 9.57 -15.77
N VAL A 303 22.82 10.01 -14.67
CA VAL A 303 22.93 11.36 -14.12
C VAL A 303 23.11 11.27 -12.60
N PRO A 304 23.63 12.32 -11.94
CA PRO A 304 23.74 12.34 -10.48
C PRO A 304 22.41 12.00 -9.78
N ARG A 305 22.45 11.26 -8.66
CA ARG A 305 21.26 10.93 -7.85
C ARG A 305 20.44 12.17 -7.51
N SER A 306 21.08 13.29 -7.25
CA SER A 306 20.45 14.56 -6.87
C SER A 306 19.61 15.19 -7.97
N THR A 307 19.76 14.78 -9.24
CA THR A 307 19.07 15.37 -10.38
C THR A 307 17.56 15.36 -10.22
N PHE A 308 16.93 16.52 -10.27
CA PHE A 308 15.48 16.71 -10.12
C PHE A 308 14.92 17.44 -11.34
N TYR A 309 13.99 16.79 -12.05
CA TYR A 309 13.36 17.37 -13.25
C TYR A 309 12.08 18.14 -12.96
N GLY A 310 11.56 18.13 -11.72
CA GLY A 310 10.39 18.87 -11.32
C GLY A 310 10.61 20.37 -11.25
N LEU A 311 9.54 21.12 -10.91
CA LEU A 311 9.55 22.56 -10.72
C LEU A 311 9.07 22.87 -9.29
N VAL A 312 9.92 23.48 -8.47
CA VAL A 312 9.62 23.77 -7.06
C VAL A 312 8.48 24.77 -6.88
N ASN A 313 8.20 25.61 -7.89
CA ASN A 313 7.13 26.60 -7.86
C ASN A 313 5.81 26.08 -8.46
N ARG A 314 5.77 24.84 -8.94
CA ARG A 314 4.60 24.22 -9.59
C ARG A 314 4.16 22.93 -8.91
N ASP A 315 5.14 22.03 -8.66
CA ASP A 315 4.88 20.66 -8.22
C ASP A 315 4.58 20.64 -6.72
N PHE A 316 3.61 19.84 -6.35
CA PHE A 316 3.22 19.59 -4.97
C PHE A 316 2.37 18.32 -4.91
N ARG A 317 2.25 17.75 -3.75
CA ARG A 317 1.27 16.72 -3.42
C ARG A 317 0.79 16.91 -1.99
N ASP A 318 -0.52 17.11 -1.85
CA ASP A 318 -1.21 17.20 -0.57
C ASP A 318 -2.15 16.02 -0.41
N THR A 319 -2.07 15.34 0.74
CA THR A 319 -2.97 14.24 1.07
C THR A 319 -3.62 14.45 2.43
N LYS A 320 -4.84 13.94 2.56
CA LYS A 320 -5.57 13.93 3.81
C LYS A 320 -6.37 12.64 3.94
N THR A 321 -6.33 12.02 5.11
CA THR A 321 -7.10 10.80 5.41
C THR A 321 -7.78 10.97 6.76
N ASP A 322 -9.08 10.67 6.79
CA ASP A 322 -9.93 10.65 8.00
C ASP A 322 -10.67 9.31 8.04
N ILE A 323 -10.55 8.53 9.12
CA ILE A 323 -11.22 7.23 9.27
C ILE A 323 -11.84 7.16 10.66
N GLY A 324 -13.15 6.91 10.73
CA GLY A 324 -13.86 6.58 11.98
C GLY A 324 -14.31 5.13 11.96
N THR A 325 -14.08 4.39 13.04
CA THR A 325 -14.46 2.98 13.16
C THR A 325 -15.16 2.72 14.47
N ILE A 326 -16.23 1.93 14.42
CA ILE A 326 -16.94 1.33 15.55
C ILE A 326 -16.78 -0.18 15.41
N ASP A 327 -16.17 -0.84 16.38
CA ASP A 327 -15.97 -2.29 16.43
C ASP A 327 -16.65 -2.80 17.71
N VAL A 328 -17.69 -3.59 17.54
CA VAL A 328 -18.44 -4.20 18.65
C VAL A 328 -18.29 -5.71 18.57
N ARG A 329 -17.84 -6.31 19.66
CA ARG A 329 -17.70 -7.75 19.82
C ARG A 329 -18.51 -8.22 21.03
N HIS A 330 -19.26 -9.31 20.88
CA HIS A 330 -19.95 -9.99 21.97
C HIS A 330 -19.60 -11.46 22.00
N ASP A 331 -19.08 -11.92 23.13
CA ASP A 331 -18.80 -13.33 23.41
C ASP A 331 -19.98 -13.95 24.18
N PHE A 332 -20.73 -14.83 23.51
CA PHE A 332 -21.87 -15.56 24.13
C PHE A 332 -21.42 -16.69 25.06
N GLY A 333 -20.12 -16.91 25.21
CA GLY A 333 -19.56 -18.11 25.80
C GLY A 333 -19.47 -19.28 24.81
N ASN A 334 -18.87 -20.39 25.23
CA ASN A 334 -18.65 -21.57 24.39
C ASN A 334 -17.97 -21.30 23.04
N ASN A 335 -17.07 -20.33 23.01
CA ASN A 335 -16.34 -19.87 21.81
C ASN A 335 -17.25 -19.29 20.71
N LEU A 336 -18.48 -18.91 21.01
CA LEU A 336 -19.38 -18.25 20.07
C LEU A 336 -19.25 -16.73 20.19
N VAL A 337 -18.75 -16.07 19.14
CA VAL A 337 -18.48 -14.64 19.12
C VAL A 337 -19.19 -13.98 17.94
N LEU A 338 -19.98 -12.96 18.22
CA LEU A 338 -20.53 -12.02 17.23
C LEU A 338 -19.65 -10.76 17.20
N ARG A 339 -19.23 -10.35 16.01
CA ARG A 339 -18.52 -9.08 15.80
C ARG A 339 -19.20 -8.26 14.71
N ASN A 340 -19.33 -6.96 14.94
CA ASN A 340 -19.76 -5.99 13.94
C ASN A 340 -18.76 -4.85 13.87
N VAL A 341 -18.27 -4.56 12.67
CA VAL A 341 -17.39 -3.43 12.40
C VAL A 341 -18.09 -2.49 11.43
N THR A 342 -18.26 -1.24 11.83
CA THR A 342 -18.75 -0.16 10.97
C THR A 342 -17.65 0.87 10.81
N ARG A 343 -17.30 1.19 9.57
CA ARG A 343 -16.23 2.16 9.23
C ARG A 343 -16.76 3.18 8.25
N TYR A 344 -16.40 4.44 8.49
CA TYR A 344 -16.45 5.51 7.50
C TYR A 344 -15.05 6.05 7.29
N GLY A 345 -14.59 6.11 6.04
CA GLY A 345 -13.30 6.66 5.64
C GLY A 345 -13.46 7.74 4.58
N LYS A 346 -12.59 8.73 4.62
CA LYS A 346 -12.44 9.74 3.58
C LYS A 346 -10.95 9.98 3.33
N SER A 347 -10.53 9.96 2.05
CA SER A 347 -9.17 10.27 1.64
C SER A 347 -9.17 11.27 0.49
N GLY A 348 -8.24 12.22 0.53
CA GLY A 348 -7.96 13.18 -0.53
C GLY A 348 -6.54 13.04 -1.04
N ASN A 349 -6.34 13.18 -2.37
CA ASN A 349 -5.03 13.16 -3.02
C ASN A 349 -5.03 14.23 -4.11
N ASP A 350 -4.31 15.33 -3.86
CA ASP A 350 -4.27 16.52 -4.71
C ASP A 350 -2.83 16.80 -5.12
N TYR A 351 -2.54 16.84 -6.41
CA TYR A 351 -1.18 17.09 -6.85
C TYR A 351 -1.04 17.68 -8.26
N VAL A 352 0.10 18.32 -8.44
CA VAL A 352 0.78 18.53 -9.71
C VAL A 352 2.12 17.83 -9.65
N TRP A 353 2.35 16.90 -10.57
CA TRP A 353 3.50 16.03 -10.60
C TRP A 353 4.21 16.14 -11.95
N THR A 354 5.52 16.42 -11.95
CA THR A 354 6.32 16.32 -13.17
C THR A 354 6.62 14.87 -13.50
N GLN A 355 6.14 14.40 -14.64
CA GLN A 355 6.63 13.17 -15.26
C GLN A 355 7.78 13.51 -16.20
N PRO A 356 9.01 13.04 -15.95
CA PRO A 356 10.10 13.19 -16.87
C PRO A 356 9.89 12.25 -18.07
N ASP A 357 9.44 12.82 -19.19
CA ASP A 357 9.03 12.05 -20.36
C ASP A 357 10.19 11.86 -21.32
N ASP A 358 10.51 10.62 -21.66
CA ASP A 358 11.55 10.19 -22.59
C ASP A 358 11.04 9.98 -24.04
N SER A 359 9.75 10.29 -24.29
CA SER A 359 9.12 10.09 -25.59
C SER A 359 9.79 10.91 -26.70
N LYS A 360 9.56 10.51 -27.95
CA LYS A 360 10.05 11.21 -29.14
C LYS A 360 11.58 11.41 -29.19
N GLY A 361 12.32 10.63 -28.43
CA GLY A 361 13.77 10.70 -28.39
C GLY A 361 14.35 11.92 -27.67
N ASN A 362 13.58 12.58 -26.83
CA ASN A 362 14.03 13.77 -26.09
C ASN A 362 15.38 13.56 -25.41
N THR A 363 15.53 12.48 -24.64
CA THR A 363 16.75 12.17 -23.90
C THR A 363 17.91 11.76 -24.80
N MET A 364 17.66 10.87 -25.77
CA MET A 364 18.70 10.24 -26.58
C MET A 364 19.13 11.07 -27.78
N LEU A 365 18.24 11.83 -28.40
CA LEU A 365 18.53 12.59 -29.61
C LEU A 365 18.88 14.04 -29.30
N TYR A 366 18.28 14.61 -28.28
CA TYR A 366 18.34 16.05 -28.02
C TYR A 366 18.97 16.42 -26.68
N GLY A 367 19.24 15.42 -25.80
CA GLY A 367 19.79 15.67 -24.48
C GLY A 367 18.87 16.51 -23.59
N THR A 368 17.56 16.37 -23.79
CA THR A 368 16.52 17.11 -23.07
C THR A 368 15.49 16.18 -22.45
N VAL A 369 14.75 16.68 -21.48
CA VAL A 369 13.65 15.99 -20.80
C VAL A 369 12.40 16.85 -20.87
N TRP A 370 11.31 16.28 -21.34
CA TRP A 370 10.04 16.97 -21.29
C TRP A 370 9.43 16.83 -19.88
N ARG A 371 9.19 17.99 -19.23
CA ARG A 371 8.56 18.10 -17.91
C ARG A 371 7.03 18.03 -18.02
N ARG A 372 6.52 16.87 -18.39
CA ARG A 372 5.09 16.67 -18.52
C ARG A 372 4.40 16.84 -17.18
N ALA A 373 3.47 17.81 -17.07
CA ALA A 373 2.69 18.00 -15.87
C ALA A 373 1.51 17.00 -15.85
N ASN A 374 1.55 16.06 -14.92
CA ASN A 374 0.40 15.24 -14.57
C ASN A 374 -0.28 15.83 -13.35
N THR A 375 -1.60 15.84 -13.36
CA THR A 375 -2.38 16.47 -12.29
C THR A 375 -3.54 15.60 -11.88
N ARG A 376 -3.86 15.64 -10.60
CA ARG A 376 -5.01 14.94 -10.05
C ARG A 376 -5.60 15.71 -8.88
N VAL A 377 -6.91 15.69 -8.78
CA VAL A 377 -7.70 16.15 -7.63
C VAL A 377 -8.72 15.07 -7.36
N THR A 378 -8.48 14.26 -6.34
CA THR A 378 -9.32 13.11 -6.01
C THR A 378 -9.77 13.16 -4.57
N ASP A 379 -11.07 12.97 -4.36
CA ASP A 379 -11.69 12.71 -3.06
C ASP A 379 -12.40 11.36 -3.12
N THR A 380 -12.01 10.45 -2.23
CA THR A 380 -12.65 9.13 -2.08
C THR A 380 -13.28 9.04 -0.70
N SER A 381 -14.52 8.63 -0.62
CA SER A 381 -15.19 8.29 0.62
C SER A 381 -15.76 6.87 0.58
N ALA A 382 -15.73 6.18 1.69
CA ALA A 382 -16.27 4.83 1.81
C ALA A 382 -16.98 4.64 3.13
N VAL A 383 -18.12 3.95 3.09
CA VAL A 383 -18.77 3.38 4.25
C VAL A 383 -18.82 1.88 4.11
N ALA A 384 -18.45 1.15 5.16
CA ALA A 384 -18.46 -0.30 5.17
C ALA A 384 -18.99 -0.81 6.51
N ASN A 385 -19.77 -1.88 6.45
CA ASN A 385 -20.21 -2.63 7.63
C ASN A 385 -19.92 -4.11 7.38
N ALA A 386 -19.25 -4.75 8.33
CA ALA A 386 -19.00 -6.19 8.33
C ALA A 386 -19.55 -6.79 9.64
N THR A 387 -20.39 -7.80 9.52
CA THR A 387 -20.88 -8.59 10.64
C THR A 387 -20.40 -10.02 10.48
N SER A 388 -19.78 -10.58 11.51
CA SER A 388 -19.31 -11.96 11.53
C SER A 388 -19.77 -12.69 12.79
N LEU A 389 -20.07 -13.98 12.64
CA LEU A 389 -20.34 -14.93 13.70
C LEU A 389 -19.34 -16.05 13.62
N GLY A 390 -18.44 -16.13 14.58
CA GLY A 390 -17.42 -17.18 14.68
C GLY A 390 -17.69 -18.10 15.87
N GLY A 391 -17.29 -19.36 15.73
CA GLY A 391 -17.51 -20.31 16.81
C GLY A 391 -16.86 -21.67 16.57
N GLU A 392 -17.07 -22.55 17.54
CA GLU A 392 -16.66 -23.96 17.46
C GLU A 392 -17.85 -24.87 17.77
N PHE A 393 -17.95 -25.98 17.07
CA PHE A 393 -18.94 -27.03 17.37
C PHE A 393 -18.41 -28.42 16.97
N LEU A 394 -19.05 -29.45 17.49
CA LEU A 394 -18.77 -30.84 17.12
C LEU A 394 -19.93 -31.36 16.26
N ALA A 395 -19.61 -31.91 15.08
CA ALA A 395 -20.55 -32.58 14.20
C ALA A 395 -19.91 -33.78 13.54
N GLY A 396 -20.62 -34.90 13.48
CA GLY A 396 -20.10 -36.13 12.87
C GLY A 396 -18.86 -36.69 13.56
N GLY A 397 -18.56 -36.30 14.78
CA GLY A 397 -17.34 -36.68 15.51
C GLY A 397 -16.13 -35.76 15.19
N PHE A 398 -16.29 -34.75 14.35
CA PHE A 398 -15.24 -33.80 13.98
C PHE A 398 -15.44 -32.45 14.67
N LYS A 399 -14.31 -31.79 14.98
CA LYS A 399 -14.32 -30.43 15.48
C LYS A 399 -14.35 -29.46 14.29
N HIS A 400 -15.28 -28.51 14.32
CA HIS A 400 -15.43 -27.43 13.38
C HIS A 400 -15.09 -26.11 14.06
N THR A 401 -14.26 -25.29 13.41
CA THR A 401 -14.00 -23.89 13.79
C THR A 401 -14.41 -23.03 12.60
N TYR A 402 -15.48 -22.24 12.77
CA TYR A 402 -16.11 -21.56 11.64
C TYR A 402 -16.22 -20.05 11.84
N THR A 403 -16.38 -19.34 10.74
CA THR A 403 -16.77 -17.92 10.66
C THR A 403 -17.76 -17.75 9.51
N LEU A 404 -18.94 -17.23 9.82
CA LEU A 404 -19.96 -16.81 8.86
C LEU A 404 -20.06 -15.29 8.87
N GLY A 405 -20.31 -14.66 7.72
CA GLY A 405 -20.43 -13.21 7.74
C GLY A 405 -21.14 -12.59 6.56
N LEU A 406 -21.47 -11.32 6.77
CA LEU A 406 -22.10 -10.41 5.84
C LEU A 406 -21.26 -9.13 5.75
N GLU A 407 -21.01 -8.64 4.55
CA GLU A 407 -20.35 -7.34 4.32
C GLU A 407 -21.17 -6.47 3.37
N LEU A 408 -21.30 -5.20 3.72
CA LEU A 408 -21.92 -4.17 2.92
C LEU A 408 -20.94 -3.02 2.76
N SER A 409 -20.71 -2.53 1.55
CA SER A 409 -19.88 -1.34 1.33
C SER A 409 -20.43 -0.45 0.23
N ARG A 410 -20.22 0.85 0.40
CA ARG A 410 -20.40 1.89 -0.61
C ARG A 410 -19.15 2.75 -0.65
N GLU A 411 -18.58 2.87 -1.83
CA GLU A 411 -17.42 3.69 -2.14
C GLU A 411 -17.82 4.76 -3.14
N GLU A 412 -17.35 5.98 -2.96
CA GLU A 412 -17.59 7.09 -3.90
C GLU A 412 -16.29 7.85 -4.12
N THR A 413 -15.84 7.89 -5.37
CA THR A 413 -14.64 8.62 -5.79
C THR A 413 -15.03 9.75 -6.73
N ASN A 414 -14.67 10.97 -6.35
CA ASN A 414 -14.78 12.17 -7.17
C ASN A 414 -13.39 12.55 -7.68
N ARG A 415 -13.18 12.50 -8.99
CA ARG A 415 -11.90 12.77 -9.64
C ARG A 415 -12.00 13.93 -10.60
N SER A 416 -11.00 14.82 -10.55
CA SER A 416 -10.75 15.87 -11.50
C SER A 416 -9.24 16.02 -11.76
N SER A 417 -8.84 17.06 -12.46
CA SER A 417 -7.46 17.43 -12.74
C SER A 417 -7.31 18.96 -12.72
N TYR A 418 -6.08 19.44 -12.86
CA TYR A 418 -5.85 20.85 -13.08
C TYR A 418 -5.71 21.19 -14.56
N ILE A 419 -6.19 22.36 -14.94
CA ILE A 419 -5.88 23.04 -16.19
C ILE A 419 -5.04 24.28 -15.89
N PHE A 420 -4.18 24.65 -16.81
CA PHE A 420 -3.28 25.79 -16.70
C PHE A 420 -3.63 26.87 -17.73
N THR A 421 -3.70 28.12 -17.29
CA THR A 421 -4.08 29.26 -18.13
C THR A 421 -3.00 30.37 -18.02
N PRO A 422 -2.58 31.03 -19.10
CA PRO A 422 -3.13 30.96 -20.46
C PRO A 422 -2.64 29.72 -21.24
N GLY A 423 -3.53 29.16 -22.05
CA GLY A 423 -3.21 28.13 -23.02
C GLY A 423 -2.66 26.83 -22.44
N THR A 424 -1.56 26.39 -22.92
CA THR A 424 -1.03 25.05 -22.65
C THR A 424 0.00 25.08 -21.52
N ASN A 425 -0.07 24.10 -20.65
CA ASN A 425 0.99 23.78 -19.70
C ASN A 425 2.30 23.35 -20.40
N ASN A 426 2.25 23.14 -21.70
CA ASN A 426 3.36 22.73 -22.52
C ASN A 426 3.19 23.34 -23.92
N PRO A 427 4.04 24.26 -24.34
CA PRO A 427 4.03 24.79 -25.69
C PRO A 427 4.26 23.70 -26.75
N LEU A 428 4.72 22.51 -26.33
CA LEU A 428 5.05 21.37 -27.16
C LEU A 428 3.97 20.30 -27.18
N THR A 429 2.78 20.56 -26.63
CA THR A 429 1.68 19.55 -26.52
C THR A 429 1.37 18.87 -27.85
N LYS A 430 1.55 19.54 -28.96
CA LYS A 430 1.29 18.97 -30.30
C LYS A 430 2.37 18.01 -30.78
N THR A 431 3.61 18.17 -30.31
CA THR A 431 4.79 17.45 -30.83
C THR A 431 5.42 16.52 -29.81
N PHE A 432 5.25 16.73 -28.52
CA PHE A 432 5.94 16.04 -27.42
C PHE A 432 7.48 16.07 -27.57
N THR A 433 8.00 16.99 -28.32
CA THR A 433 9.42 17.11 -28.59
C THR A 433 9.93 18.44 -28.09
N CYS A 434 11.00 18.43 -27.30
CA CYS A 434 11.66 19.63 -26.86
C CYS A 434 12.43 20.27 -28.01
N PRO A 435 12.47 21.62 -28.13
CA PRO A 435 13.32 22.28 -29.12
C PRO A 435 14.79 21.94 -28.88
N THR A 436 15.54 21.74 -29.95
CA THR A 436 16.98 21.43 -29.90
C THR A 436 17.86 22.62 -29.55
N SER A 437 17.34 23.85 -29.67
CA SER A 437 18.09 25.09 -29.38
C SER A 437 17.30 25.98 -28.41
N GLY A 438 17.99 26.51 -27.40
CA GLY A 438 17.45 27.50 -26.48
C GLY A 438 16.34 26.98 -25.53
N ALA A 439 16.16 25.68 -25.44
CA ALA A 439 15.12 25.04 -24.64
C ALA A 439 15.22 25.30 -23.13
N THR A 440 16.31 25.80 -22.66
CA THR A 440 16.57 26.13 -21.26
C THR A 440 15.65 27.23 -20.68
N THR A 441 15.02 28.01 -21.54
CA THR A 441 14.06 29.05 -21.15
C THR A 441 12.62 28.53 -21.05
N LEU A 442 12.34 27.32 -21.53
CA LEU A 442 11.02 26.72 -21.51
C LEU A 442 10.92 25.78 -20.32
N TYR A 443 10.14 26.14 -19.33
CA TYR A 443 9.93 25.31 -18.13
C TYR A 443 9.33 23.90 -18.41
N ASN A 444 8.78 23.66 -19.59
CA ASN A 444 8.32 22.36 -20.05
C ASN A 444 9.44 21.46 -20.60
N CYS A 445 10.59 22.01 -20.89
CA CYS A 445 11.79 21.31 -21.28
C CYS A 445 12.93 21.67 -20.36
N ALA A 446 13.69 20.65 -19.95
CA ALA A 446 14.92 20.81 -19.19
C ALA A 446 16.09 20.17 -19.93
N PRO A 447 17.32 20.65 -19.76
CA PRO A 447 18.49 19.88 -20.15
C PRO A 447 18.53 18.57 -19.35
N LEU A 448 18.99 17.50 -19.98
CA LEU A 448 19.17 16.20 -19.34
C LEU A 448 20.13 16.28 -18.16
N ILE A 449 21.19 17.09 -18.30
CA ILE A 449 22.20 17.32 -17.28
C ILE A 449 21.97 18.71 -16.68
N ASN A 450 22.02 18.80 -15.34
CA ASN A 450 21.81 20.04 -14.58
C ASN A 450 20.51 20.79 -14.91
N PRO A 451 19.34 20.16 -14.81
CA PRO A 451 18.05 20.85 -14.97
C PRO A 451 17.89 21.92 -13.89
N ASN A 452 17.30 23.07 -14.24
CA ASN A 452 16.98 24.11 -13.26
C ASN A 452 15.58 23.91 -12.68
N ALA A 453 15.49 23.50 -11.44
CA ALA A 453 14.21 23.31 -10.74
C ALA A 453 13.46 24.61 -10.43
N ASN A 454 14.13 25.76 -10.52
CA ASN A 454 13.56 27.10 -10.29
C ASN A 454 13.19 27.82 -11.59
N ASP A 455 13.12 27.13 -12.73
CA ASP A 455 12.63 27.74 -13.97
C ASP A 455 11.26 28.40 -13.72
N PRO A 456 11.02 29.62 -14.27
CA PRO A 456 9.83 30.40 -13.93
C PRO A 456 8.55 29.69 -14.37
N TRP A 457 7.55 29.69 -13.49
CA TRP A 457 6.22 29.21 -13.75
C TRP A 457 5.22 30.39 -13.73
N VAL A 458 4.64 30.72 -14.87
CA VAL A 458 3.83 31.94 -15.07
C VAL A 458 2.35 31.67 -15.31
N TYR A 459 1.92 30.41 -15.24
CA TYR A 459 0.52 30.05 -15.48
C TYR A 459 -0.30 30.04 -14.19
N THR A 460 -1.60 30.32 -14.32
CA THR A 460 -2.57 30.08 -13.25
C THR A 460 -3.11 28.66 -13.34
N ARG A 461 -3.33 28.07 -12.17
CA ARG A 461 -3.87 26.72 -12.00
C ARG A 461 -5.34 26.81 -11.57
N THR A 462 -6.23 26.12 -12.29
CA THR A 462 -7.66 26.01 -11.93
C THR A 462 -8.11 24.54 -12.02
N VAL A 463 -9.05 24.13 -11.15
CA VAL A 463 -9.63 22.78 -11.24
C VAL A 463 -10.46 22.66 -12.50
N SER A 464 -10.24 21.61 -13.25
CA SER A 464 -10.98 21.29 -14.49
C SER A 464 -12.48 21.12 -14.22
N PRO A 465 -13.36 21.63 -15.10
CA PRO A 465 -14.79 21.33 -15.04
C PRO A 465 -15.10 19.86 -15.39
N ALA A 466 -14.17 19.15 -16.02
CA ALA A 466 -14.27 17.71 -16.30
C ALA A 466 -14.15 16.93 -14.98
N ARG A 467 -15.27 16.59 -14.38
CA ARG A 467 -15.34 15.79 -13.16
C ARG A 467 -15.89 14.40 -13.48
N THR A 468 -15.32 13.40 -12.83
CA THR A 468 -15.80 12.02 -12.89
C THR A 468 -16.18 11.58 -11.50
N THR A 469 -17.39 11.07 -11.34
CA THR A 469 -17.84 10.43 -10.09
C THR A 469 -18.01 8.96 -10.34
N VAL A 470 -17.35 8.12 -9.54
CA VAL A 470 -17.51 6.67 -9.55
C VAL A 470 -18.14 6.25 -8.23
N VAL A 471 -19.24 5.50 -8.29
CA VAL A 471 -19.90 4.94 -7.11
C VAL A 471 -19.92 3.43 -7.22
N THR A 472 -19.35 2.76 -6.22
CA THR A 472 -19.30 1.30 -6.16
C THR A 472 -20.04 0.83 -4.90
N ASN A 473 -20.99 -0.10 -5.09
CA ASN A 473 -21.72 -0.77 -4.01
C ASN A 473 -21.39 -2.26 -4.06
N THR A 474 -21.05 -2.84 -2.92
CA THR A 474 -20.80 -4.28 -2.81
C THR A 474 -21.62 -4.86 -1.66
N ARG A 475 -22.26 -6.01 -1.90
CA ARG A 475 -22.93 -6.81 -0.89
C ARG A 475 -22.36 -8.21 -0.93
N SER A 476 -22.02 -8.76 0.21
CA SER A 476 -21.31 -10.05 0.24
C SER A 476 -21.78 -10.90 1.38
N VAL A 477 -21.80 -12.21 1.15
CA VAL A 477 -21.97 -13.24 2.18
C VAL A 477 -20.83 -14.21 2.07
N TYR A 478 -20.33 -14.70 3.21
CA TYR A 478 -19.22 -15.64 3.22
C TYR A 478 -19.33 -16.63 4.39
N GLY A 479 -18.66 -17.76 4.22
CA GLY A 479 -18.48 -18.76 5.24
C GLY A 479 -17.12 -19.44 5.11
N PHE A 480 -16.48 -19.63 6.26
CA PHE A 480 -15.21 -20.36 6.38
C PHE A 480 -15.36 -21.42 7.46
N ASP A 481 -14.75 -22.58 7.27
CA ASP A 481 -14.71 -23.65 8.26
C ASP A 481 -13.35 -24.37 8.21
N THR A 482 -12.82 -24.64 9.39
CA THR A 482 -11.71 -25.58 9.57
C THR A 482 -12.23 -26.80 10.28
N ILE A 483 -12.20 -27.93 9.59
CA ILE A 483 -12.68 -29.24 10.04
C ILE A 483 -11.47 -30.05 10.49
N GLU A 484 -11.40 -30.41 11.75
CA GLU A 484 -10.38 -31.26 12.31
C GLU A 484 -10.89 -32.72 12.33
N PHE A 485 -10.45 -33.50 11.33
CA PHE A 485 -10.77 -34.95 11.26
C PHE A 485 -10.03 -35.77 12.30
N THR A 486 -8.78 -35.44 12.49
CA THR A 486 -7.88 -35.96 13.54
C THR A 486 -6.89 -34.85 13.92
N PRO A 487 -6.15 -35.00 15.03
CA PRO A 487 -5.10 -34.03 15.37
C PRO A 487 -4.04 -33.82 14.26
N GLN A 488 -3.93 -34.76 13.30
CA GLN A 488 -3.00 -34.69 12.18
C GLN A 488 -3.61 -34.20 10.87
N TRP A 489 -4.93 -34.29 10.70
CA TRP A 489 -5.59 -33.95 9.43
C TRP A 489 -6.66 -32.91 9.60
N LEU A 490 -6.47 -31.77 8.94
CA LEU A 490 -7.43 -30.68 8.91
C LEU A 490 -7.80 -30.34 7.46
N LEU A 491 -9.06 -30.00 7.26
CA LEU A 491 -9.58 -29.44 6.01
C LEU A 491 -10.05 -28.02 6.27
N ASN A 492 -9.49 -27.07 5.55
CA ASN A 492 -9.96 -25.68 5.58
C ASN A 492 -10.72 -25.39 4.29
N VAL A 493 -11.95 -24.90 4.41
CA VAL A 493 -12.81 -24.53 3.28
C VAL A 493 -13.37 -23.13 3.49
N GLY A 494 -13.62 -22.44 2.38
CA GLY A 494 -14.22 -21.11 2.42
C GLY A 494 -14.91 -20.80 1.11
N ILE A 495 -16.01 -20.07 1.20
CA ILE A 495 -16.76 -19.55 0.06
C ILE A 495 -17.22 -18.13 0.37
N ARG A 496 -17.20 -17.29 -0.65
CA ARG A 496 -17.78 -15.95 -0.62
C ARG A 496 -18.50 -15.67 -1.92
N TRP A 497 -19.66 -15.07 -1.81
CA TRP A 497 -20.43 -14.54 -2.94
C TRP A 497 -20.50 -13.02 -2.81
N ASP A 498 -20.32 -12.33 -3.93
CA ASP A 498 -20.37 -10.87 -4.03
C ASP A 498 -21.37 -10.42 -5.10
N ASP A 499 -22.23 -9.44 -4.78
CA ASP A 499 -23.01 -8.61 -5.70
C ASP A 499 -22.31 -7.25 -5.79
N TYR A 500 -21.66 -6.98 -6.93
CA TYR A 500 -20.86 -5.81 -7.20
C TYR A 500 -21.51 -4.93 -8.25
N LYS A 501 -21.73 -3.66 -7.92
CA LYS A 501 -22.29 -2.66 -8.81
C LYS A 501 -21.40 -1.42 -8.80
N SER A 502 -20.91 -1.00 -9.96
CA SER A 502 -20.16 0.23 -10.11
C SER A 502 -20.75 1.09 -11.23
N SER A 503 -20.84 2.38 -10.98
CA SER A 503 -21.33 3.38 -11.95
C SER A 503 -20.31 4.51 -12.08
N LEU A 504 -20.07 4.95 -13.30
CA LEU A 504 -19.25 6.11 -13.61
C LEU A 504 -20.14 7.18 -14.25
N ASN A 505 -20.12 8.36 -13.68
CA ASN A 505 -20.83 9.53 -14.20
C ASN A 505 -19.82 10.64 -14.55
N VAL A 506 -19.89 11.12 -15.77
CA VAL A 506 -19.22 12.33 -16.25
C VAL A 506 -20.30 13.30 -16.68
N PRO A 507 -20.57 14.39 -15.96
CA PRO A 507 -21.53 15.38 -16.41
C PRO A 507 -21.04 16.10 -17.67
N GLN A 508 -21.97 16.65 -18.44
CA GLN A 508 -21.60 17.52 -19.57
C GLN A 508 -20.75 18.68 -19.09
N TYR A 509 -19.67 18.96 -19.79
CA TYR A 509 -18.79 20.09 -19.51
C TYR A 509 -18.27 20.76 -20.78
N THR A 510 -17.88 22.02 -20.64
CA THR A 510 -17.24 22.77 -21.74
C THR A 510 -15.82 23.16 -21.33
N LEU A 511 -14.86 22.84 -22.18
CA LEU A 511 -13.46 23.18 -21.99
C LEU A 511 -12.88 23.65 -23.35
N ASN A 512 -12.20 24.78 -23.35
CA ASN A 512 -11.62 25.38 -24.57
C ASN A 512 -12.61 25.46 -25.75
N ASN A 513 -13.83 25.95 -25.48
CA ASN A 513 -14.95 26.05 -26.44
C ASN A 513 -15.41 24.71 -27.03
N THR A 514 -14.99 23.59 -26.48
CA THR A 514 -15.47 22.26 -26.86
C THR A 514 -16.38 21.72 -25.78
N THR A 515 -17.61 21.43 -26.14
CA THR A 515 -18.56 20.79 -25.22
C THR A 515 -18.47 19.28 -25.34
N THR A 516 -18.16 18.61 -24.23
CA THR A 516 -18.20 17.15 -24.10
C THR A 516 -19.54 16.75 -23.50
N ALA A 517 -20.25 15.85 -24.16
CA ALA A 517 -21.53 15.34 -23.68
C ALA A 517 -21.37 14.55 -22.38
N ALA A 518 -22.44 14.49 -21.59
CA ALA A 518 -22.48 13.64 -20.41
C ALA A 518 -22.31 12.16 -20.77
N SER A 519 -21.62 11.42 -19.93
CA SER A 519 -21.44 9.97 -20.07
C SER A 519 -21.78 9.25 -18.77
N ASN A 520 -22.58 8.19 -18.88
CA ASN A 520 -22.95 7.32 -17.77
C ASN A 520 -22.63 5.88 -18.15
N LEU A 521 -21.77 5.23 -17.37
CA LEU A 521 -21.40 3.83 -17.53
C LEU A 521 -21.78 3.06 -16.28
N ASN A 522 -22.23 1.82 -16.47
CA ASN A 522 -22.62 0.96 -15.35
C ASN A 522 -22.09 -0.43 -15.57
N VAL A 523 -21.68 -1.07 -14.50
CA VAL A 523 -21.35 -2.50 -14.45
C VAL A 523 -22.08 -3.15 -13.29
N HIS A 524 -22.60 -4.33 -13.52
CA HIS A 524 -23.14 -5.20 -12.49
C HIS A 524 -22.54 -6.59 -12.69
N SER A 525 -21.84 -7.08 -11.69
CA SER A 525 -21.21 -8.39 -11.69
C SER A 525 -21.54 -9.13 -10.42
N THR A 526 -21.94 -10.40 -10.56
CA THR A 526 -22.03 -11.32 -9.42
C THR A 526 -21.00 -12.41 -9.61
N PHE A 527 -20.27 -12.74 -8.55
CA PHE A 527 -19.25 -13.79 -8.62
C PHE A 527 -19.09 -14.50 -7.28
N ALA A 528 -18.71 -15.77 -7.36
CA ALA A 528 -18.37 -16.57 -6.18
C ALA A 528 -16.90 -16.97 -6.22
N ASN A 529 -16.21 -16.78 -5.09
CA ASN A 529 -14.84 -17.22 -4.91
C ASN A 529 -14.78 -18.21 -3.76
N TYR A 530 -13.93 -19.19 -3.94
CA TYR A 530 -13.79 -20.26 -2.95
C TYR A 530 -12.32 -20.63 -2.75
N GLN A 531 -12.09 -21.25 -1.62
CA GLN A 531 -10.82 -21.87 -1.30
C GLN A 531 -11.04 -23.21 -0.62
N ALA A 532 -10.11 -24.12 -0.81
CA ALA A 532 -10.02 -25.37 -0.07
C ALA A 532 -8.55 -25.70 0.18
N GLY A 533 -8.24 -26.20 1.37
CA GLY A 533 -6.88 -26.59 1.73
C GLY A 533 -6.86 -27.77 2.69
N LEU A 534 -6.12 -28.81 2.35
CA LEU A 534 -5.88 -29.96 3.21
C LEU A 534 -4.53 -29.79 3.89
N VAL A 535 -4.52 -29.95 5.20
CA VAL A 535 -3.34 -29.83 6.05
C VAL A 535 -3.06 -31.16 6.71
N TYR A 536 -1.82 -31.61 6.57
CA TYR A 536 -1.27 -32.74 7.32
C TYR A 536 -0.23 -32.25 8.33
N LYS A 537 -0.35 -32.66 9.58
CA LYS A 537 0.56 -32.34 10.67
C LYS A 537 1.42 -33.56 11.01
N PRO A 538 2.64 -33.65 10.48
CA PRO A 538 3.58 -34.71 10.85
C PRO A 538 3.91 -34.73 12.35
N SER A 539 3.86 -33.53 12.96
CA SER A 539 4.06 -33.30 14.39
C SER A 539 3.23 -32.06 14.84
N THR A 540 3.15 -31.85 16.14
CA THR A 540 2.38 -30.72 16.71
C THR A 540 2.94 -29.34 16.32
N ASN A 541 4.21 -29.28 15.92
CA ASN A 541 4.94 -28.07 15.56
C ASN A 541 5.26 -27.97 14.06
N SER A 542 4.59 -28.76 13.22
CA SER A 542 4.81 -28.74 11.77
C SER A 542 3.53 -29.02 10.99
N SER A 543 3.45 -28.47 9.79
CA SER A 543 2.38 -28.73 8.84
C SER A 543 2.91 -28.81 7.40
N VAL A 544 2.28 -29.65 6.61
CA VAL A 544 2.39 -29.71 5.15
C VAL A 544 0.99 -29.54 4.60
N TYR A 545 0.81 -28.70 3.61
CA TYR A 545 -0.51 -28.42 3.07
C TYR A 545 -0.52 -28.36 1.55
N ILE A 546 -1.69 -28.62 0.99
CA ILE A 546 -2.05 -28.37 -0.39
C ILE A 546 -3.28 -27.48 -0.38
N SER A 547 -3.30 -26.43 -1.19
CA SER A 547 -4.47 -25.56 -1.28
C SER A 547 -4.78 -25.12 -2.69
N TYR A 548 -6.04 -24.80 -2.92
CA TYR A 548 -6.59 -24.25 -4.12
C TYR A 548 -7.48 -23.06 -3.78
N GLY A 549 -7.39 -22.00 -4.57
CA GLY A 549 -8.22 -20.82 -4.36
C GLY A 549 -8.46 -20.04 -5.65
N THR A 550 -9.51 -19.22 -5.64
CA THR A 550 -9.91 -18.37 -6.78
C THR A 550 -9.92 -16.90 -6.40
N SER A 551 -9.75 -16.03 -7.40
CA SER A 551 -9.95 -14.59 -7.29
C SER A 551 -10.64 -14.04 -8.51
N SER A 552 -11.51 -13.03 -8.32
CA SER A 552 -12.25 -12.34 -9.37
C SER A 552 -12.01 -10.83 -9.29
N THR A 553 -11.70 -10.23 -10.47
CA THR A 553 -11.45 -8.79 -10.62
C THR A 553 -12.47 -8.22 -11.61
N PRO A 554 -13.60 -7.62 -11.14
CA PRO A 554 -14.61 -7.04 -12.00
C PRO A 554 -14.11 -5.77 -12.70
N PRO A 555 -14.74 -5.32 -13.81
CA PRO A 555 -14.48 -4.01 -14.41
C PRO A 555 -14.71 -2.88 -13.40
N GLY A 556 -13.84 -1.87 -13.40
CA GLY A 556 -13.92 -0.76 -12.45
C GLY A 556 -13.53 -1.13 -11.01
N ASN A 557 -12.72 -2.18 -10.85
CA ASN A 557 -12.27 -2.69 -9.54
C ASN A 557 -11.56 -1.65 -8.67
N ASP A 558 -10.94 -0.65 -9.28
CA ASP A 558 -10.18 0.41 -8.58
C ASP A 558 -11.08 1.51 -7.96
N GLY A 559 -12.39 1.40 -8.11
CA GLY A 559 -13.32 2.41 -7.59
C GLY A 559 -13.15 3.80 -8.23
N GLY A 560 -12.48 3.88 -9.37
CA GLY A 560 -12.24 5.13 -10.12
C GLY A 560 -10.93 5.84 -9.77
N ASP A 561 -10.12 5.29 -8.88
CA ASP A 561 -8.83 5.87 -8.46
C ASP A 561 -7.68 4.86 -8.65
N GLY A 562 -7.50 4.37 -9.87
CA GLY A 562 -6.45 3.42 -10.22
C GLY A 562 -6.36 3.16 -11.73
N LEU A 563 -5.76 2.02 -12.10
CA LEU A 563 -5.51 1.60 -13.48
C LEU A 563 -6.63 0.76 -14.09
N ASP A 564 -7.50 0.16 -13.27
CA ASP A 564 -8.60 -0.72 -13.72
C ASP A 564 -9.95 0.03 -13.69
N GLY A 565 -9.95 1.25 -14.23
CA GLY A 565 -11.11 2.12 -14.27
C GLY A 565 -12.21 1.61 -15.17
N LEU A 566 -13.46 1.98 -14.86
CA LEU A 566 -14.62 1.72 -15.72
C LEU A 566 -14.55 2.57 -16.99
N SER A 567 -14.74 1.95 -18.12
CA SER A 567 -14.81 2.61 -19.44
C SER A 567 -15.85 1.94 -20.35
N ALA A 568 -16.23 2.59 -21.44
CA ALA A 568 -17.17 2.03 -22.41
C ALA A 568 -16.68 0.70 -23.00
N ALA A 569 -15.36 0.54 -23.13
CA ALA A 569 -14.75 -0.68 -23.66
C ALA A 569 -14.84 -1.89 -22.72
N VAL A 570 -14.98 -1.66 -21.41
CA VAL A 570 -14.92 -2.75 -20.43
C VAL A 570 -16.20 -2.94 -19.61
N GLN A 571 -17.17 -2.01 -19.67
CA GLN A 571 -18.38 -2.05 -18.82
C GLN A 571 -19.21 -3.34 -18.98
N ASN A 572 -19.18 -3.97 -20.15
CA ASN A 572 -19.94 -5.19 -20.46
C ASN A 572 -19.11 -6.47 -20.35
N LEU A 573 -17.84 -6.37 -19.91
CA LEU A 573 -16.97 -7.52 -19.80
C LEU A 573 -17.22 -8.25 -18.48
N GLN A 574 -16.94 -9.55 -18.49
CA GLN A 574 -16.96 -10.38 -17.29
C GLN A 574 -15.78 -10.02 -16.36
N PRO A 575 -15.87 -10.36 -15.07
CA PRO A 575 -14.70 -10.32 -14.18
C PRO A 575 -13.54 -11.13 -14.77
N GLN A 576 -12.32 -10.67 -14.53
CA GLN A 576 -11.11 -11.47 -14.77
C GLN A 576 -10.97 -12.45 -13.61
N ASP A 577 -10.89 -13.73 -13.92
CA ASP A 577 -10.81 -14.80 -12.93
C ASP A 577 -9.41 -15.42 -12.89
N SER A 578 -8.95 -15.68 -11.71
CA SER A 578 -7.67 -16.35 -11.44
C SER A 578 -7.89 -17.59 -10.58
N LYS A 579 -7.11 -18.62 -10.85
CA LYS A 579 -7.05 -19.86 -10.09
C LYS A 579 -5.63 -20.05 -9.60
N SER A 580 -5.45 -20.48 -8.37
CA SER A 580 -4.13 -20.76 -7.83
C SER A 580 -4.11 -22.06 -7.05
N PHE A 581 -3.03 -22.79 -7.25
CA PHE A 581 -2.65 -23.96 -6.49
C PHE A 581 -1.40 -23.64 -5.68
N GLU A 582 -1.33 -24.12 -4.42
CA GLU A 582 -0.18 -23.94 -3.56
C GLU A 582 0.09 -25.23 -2.77
N LEU A 583 1.35 -25.67 -2.77
CA LEU A 583 1.88 -26.73 -1.93
C LEU A 583 2.90 -26.09 -0.98
N GLY A 584 2.69 -26.22 0.32
CA GLY A 584 3.57 -25.58 1.28
C GLY A 584 3.81 -26.37 2.55
N THR A 585 4.74 -25.88 3.34
CA THR A 585 5.10 -26.45 4.65
C THR A 585 5.48 -25.35 5.63
N LYS A 586 5.19 -25.59 6.91
CA LYS A 586 5.52 -24.67 8.01
C LYS A 586 6.04 -25.48 9.19
N TRP A 587 7.06 -24.93 9.85
CA TRP A 587 7.78 -25.62 10.93
C TRP A 587 8.11 -24.61 12.04
N GLU A 588 7.80 -24.97 13.26
CA GLU A 588 8.27 -24.31 14.49
C GLU A 588 9.41 -25.15 15.06
N VAL A 589 10.66 -24.81 14.69
CA VAL A 589 11.82 -25.73 14.84
C VAL A 589 12.57 -25.62 16.16
N LEU A 590 12.27 -24.64 17.02
CA LEU A 590 12.92 -24.48 18.32
C LEU A 590 11.91 -24.63 19.46
N PRO A 591 12.37 -25.03 20.70
CA PRO A 591 11.48 -25.15 21.84
C PRO A 591 10.62 -23.91 22.09
N GLY A 592 9.31 -24.11 22.27
CA GLY A 592 8.34 -23.04 22.46
C GLY A 592 7.99 -22.26 21.19
N GLY A 593 8.24 -22.83 20.00
CA GLY A 593 7.86 -22.20 18.73
C GLY A 593 8.67 -20.92 18.40
N ARG A 594 9.87 -20.77 18.99
CA ARG A 594 10.65 -19.52 18.90
C ARG A 594 11.13 -19.18 17.50
N LEU A 595 11.25 -20.18 16.60
CA LEU A 595 11.69 -19.97 15.23
C LEU A 595 10.74 -20.67 14.28
N SER A 596 10.12 -19.90 13.38
CA SER A 596 9.25 -20.40 12.33
C SER A 596 10.00 -20.41 10.99
N LEU A 597 9.91 -21.53 10.29
CA LEU A 597 10.35 -21.69 8.91
C LEU A 597 9.13 -22.00 8.04
N SER A 598 9.09 -21.45 6.85
CA SER A 598 8.04 -21.74 5.86
C SER A 598 8.62 -21.90 4.47
N GLY A 599 7.96 -22.74 3.67
CA GLY A 599 8.27 -22.90 2.26
C GLY A 599 7.01 -23.20 1.48
N ALA A 600 6.88 -22.64 0.27
CA ALA A 600 5.75 -22.88 -0.61
C ALA A 600 6.18 -22.88 -2.08
N TYR A 601 5.62 -23.80 -2.85
CA TYR A 601 5.54 -23.73 -4.31
C TYR A 601 4.11 -23.37 -4.70
N PHE A 602 3.95 -22.47 -5.65
CA PHE A 602 2.63 -22.04 -6.13
C PHE A 602 2.60 -21.87 -7.65
N GLN A 603 1.40 -21.99 -8.20
CA GLN A 603 1.06 -21.61 -9.56
C GLN A 603 -0.27 -20.87 -9.55
N SER A 604 -0.31 -19.70 -10.21
CA SER A 604 -1.51 -18.88 -10.42
C SER A 604 -1.71 -18.64 -11.91
N ASP A 605 -2.89 -18.99 -12.41
CA ASP A 605 -3.27 -18.86 -13.80
C ASP A 605 -4.48 -17.89 -13.93
N MET A 606 -4.42 -16.96 -14.87
CA MET A 606 -5.50 -16.09 -15.29
C MET A 606 -5.73 -16.33 -16.79
N ASN A 607 -6.89 -16.87 -17.17
CA ASN A 607 -7.16 -17.31 -18.54
C ASN A 607 -8.15 -16.40 -19.30
N ASN A 608 -8.65 -15.36 -18.67
CA ASN A 608 -9.61 -14.40 -19.24
C ASN A 608 -9.17 -12.95 -18.97
N ALA A 609 -7.87 -12.68 -19.07
CA ALA A 609 -7.34 -11.34 -18.95
C ALA A 609 -7.92 -10.42 -20.05
N ARG A 610 -8.20 -9.17 -19.71
CA ARG A 610 -8.66 -8.16 -20.65
C ARG A 610 -7.50 -7.71 -21.52
N VAL A 611 -7.64 -7.93 -22.83
CA VAL A 611 -6.65 -7.56 -23.84
C VAL A 611 -7.36 -7.06 -25.11
N THR A 612 -6.62 -6.41 -26.01
CA THR A 612 -7.15 -6.03 -27.32
C THR A 612 -7.32 -7.29 -28.18
N ALA A 613 -8.50 -7.47 -28.77
CA ALA A 613 -8.83 -8.55 -29.68
C ALA A 613 -8.49 -8.18 -31.15
N PRO A 614 -8.61 -9.13 -32.14
CA PRO A 614 -8.29 -8.86 -33.53
C PRO A 614 -9.10 -7.72 -34.17
N ASP A 615 -10.30 -7.45 -33.65
CA ASP A 615 -11.22 -6.38 -34.08
C ASP A 615 -10.89 -5.02 -33.45
N GLY A 616 -9.86 -4.95 -32.61
CA GLY A 616 -9.47 -3.76 -31.89
C GLY A 616 -10.25 -3.48 -30.61
N ASN A 617 -11.27 -4.25 -30.29
CA ASN A 617 -12.04 -4.12 -29.08
C ASN A 617 -11.33 -4.78 -27.87
N THR A 618 -11.65 -4.36 -26.67
CA THR A 618 -11.20 -5.03 -25.45
C THR A 618 -12.08 -6.26 -25.18
N GLN A 619 -11.46 -7.42 -24.99
CA GLN A 619 -12.13 -8.69 -24.71
C GLN A 619 -11.39 -9.50 -23.62
N ASN A 620 -12.08 -10.44 -22.98
CA ASN A 620 -11.53 -11.36 -21.97
C ASN A 620 -10.90 -12.60 -22.64
N VAL A 621 -9.86 -12.43 -23.45
CA VAL A 621 -9.22 -13.51 -24.23
C VAL A 621 -7.72 -13.64 -23.95
N GLY A 622 -7.17 -12.80 -23.07
CA GLY A 622 -5.77 -12.87 -22.68
C GLY A 622 -5.50 -13.96 -21.63
N SER A 623 -4.24 -14.33 -21.48
CA SER A 623 -3.81 -15.24 -20.42
C SER A 623 -2.48 -14.83 -19.79
N LYS A 624 -2.36 -15.10 -18.50
CA LYS A 624 -1.20 -14.78 -17.67
C LYS A 624 -0.94 -15.91 -16.68
N GLN A 625 0.33 -16.26 -16.46
CA GLN A 625 0.71 -17.29 -15.51
C GLN A 625 1.84 -16.79 -14.61
N VAL A 626 1.76 -17.14 -13.32
CA VAL A 626 2.85 -16.96 -12.36
C VAL A 626 3.10 -18.26 -11.62
N LYS A 627 4.34 -18.74 -11.69
CA LYS A 627 4.86 -19.87 -10.90
C LYS A 627 5.96 -19.38 -10.00
N GLY A 628 6.06 -19.92 -8.81
CA GLY A 628 7.13 -19.48 -7.92
C GLY A 628 7.39 -20.39 -6.73
N VAL A 629 8.51 -20.11 -6.08
CA VAL A 629 8.90 -20.71 -4.80
C VAL A 629 9.13 -19.57 -3.81
N GLU A 630 8.64 -19.75 -2.60
CA GLU A 630 8.82 -18.82 -1.49
C GLU A 630 9.38 -19.55 -0.28
N LEU A 631 10.35 -18.92 0.39
CA LEU A 631 10.91 -19.37 1.67
C LEU A 631 10.79 -18.24 2.67
N GLY A 632 10.48 -18.57 3.92
CA GLY A 632 10.36 -17.60 5.01
C GLY A 632 11.04 -18.08 6.27
N ILE A 633 11.59 -17.15 7.04
CA ILE A 633 12.15 -17.35 8.38
C ILE A 633 11.73 -16.21 9.28
N SER A 634 11.25 -16.50 10.48
CA SER A 634 10.83 -15.49 11.47
C SER A 634 10.98 -16.04 12.88
N GLY A 635 11.54 -15.25 13.80
CA GLY A 635 11.66 -15.61 15.21
C GLY A 635 13.05 -15.41 15.77
N ASN A 636 13.45 -16.31 16.68
CA ASN A 636 14.68 -16.15 17.44
C ASN A 636 15.46 -17.49 17.51
N PHE A 637 16.73 -17.46 17.13
CA PHE A 637 17.63 -18.61 17.34
C PHE A 637 17.91 -18.84 18.83
N THR A 638 18.19 -17.74 19.54
CA THR A 638 18.33 -17.70 21.01
C THR A 638 17.49 -16.56 21.55
N LYS A 639 17.47 -16.34 22.86
CA LYS A 639 16.82 -15.15 23.46
C LYS A 639 17.45 -13.83 23.01
N GLU A 640 18.72 -13.87 22.63
CA GLU A 640 19.52 -12.72 22.22
C GLU A 640 19.55 -12.53 20.71
N TRP A 641 19.22 -13.54 19.91
CA TRP A 641 19.43 -13.52 18.46
C TRP A 641 18.13 -13.71 17.68
N SER A 642 17.63 -12.64 17.12
CA SER A 642 16.42 -12.59 16.29
C SER A 642 16.75 -12.60 14.80
N VAL A 643 15.81 -13.14 13.99
CA VAL A 643 15.88 -13.18 12.54
C VAL A 643 14.49 -12.99 11.93
N PHE A 644 14.43 -12.29 10.80
CA PHE A 644 13.23 -12.13 9.99
C PHE A 644 13.61 -11.96 8.52
N GLY A 645 12.92 -12.67 7.62
CA GLY A 645 13.18 -12.53 6.20
C GLY A 645 12.67 -13.67 5.35
N GLY A 646 13.16 -13.72 4.13
CA GLY A 646 12.79 -14.77 3.19
C GLY A 646 13.42 -14.60 1.80
N TYR A 647 13.02 -15.49 0.91
CA TYR A 647 13.39 -15.49 -0.50
C TYR A 647 12.18 -15.83 -1.35
N THR A 648 12.05 -15.17 -2.50
CA THR A 648 11.01 -15.46 -3.48
C THR A 648 11.63 -15.57 -4.87
N HIS A 649 11.33 -16.65 -5.58
CA HIS A 649 11.57 -16.81 -6.99
C HIS A 649 10.26 -16.80 -7.77
N LEU A 650 10.15 -15.98 -8.81
CA LEU A 650 8.96 -15.85 -9.64
C LEU A 650 9.28 -16.06 -11.12
N ASN A 651 8.53 -16.92 -11.76
CA ASN A 651 8.42 -16.99 -13.21
C ASN A 651 7.01 -16.46 -13.59
N ALA A 652 6.93 -15.17 -13.90
CA ALA A 652 5.68 -14.47 -14.20
C ALA A 652 5.66 -14.10 -15.68
N VAL A 653 4.79 -14.74 -16.47
CA VAL A 653 4.78 -14.66 -17.94
C VAL A 653 3.40 -14.28 -18.45
N VAL A 654 3.36 -13.34 -19.40
CA VAL A 654 2.17 -13.04 -20.21
C VAL A 654 2.11 -14.06 -21.35
N GLU A 655 1.20 -15.03 -21.25
CA GLU A 655 1.07 -16.08 -22.27
C GLU A 655 0.36 -15.57 -23.51
N ASN A 656 -0.72 -14.82 -23.32
CA ASN A 656 -1.46 -14.16 -24.39
C ASN A 656 -1.77 -12.71 -24.04
N ASN A 657 -1.12 -11.76 -24.72
CA ASN A 657 -1.32 -10.32 -24.58
C ASN A 657 -2.26 -9.74 -25.64
N GLY A 658 -3.02 -10.59 -26.35
CA GLY A 658 -3.95 -10.17 -27.39
C GLY A 658 -3.27 -9.63 -28.64
N PHE A 659 -3.76 -8.51 -29.15
CA PHE A 659 -3.35 -7.90 -30.42
C PHE A 659 -2.83 -6.48 -30.20
N VAL A 660 -1.98 -6.02 -31.09
CA VAL A 660 -1.47 -4.65 -31.15
C VAL A 660 -1.78 -4.02 -32.50
N SER A 661 -2.03 -2.72 -32.50
CA SER A 661 -2.17 -1.99 -33.76
C SER A 661 -0.84 -1.95 -34.52
N THR A 662 -0.87 -2.30 -35.79
CA THR A 662 0.30 -2.27 -36.70
C THR A 662 0.30 -1.04 -37.63
N GLY A 663 -0.74 -0.22 -37.57
CA GLY A 663 -0.88 0.99 -38.36
C GLY A 663 -2.28 1.13 -38.96
N VAL A 664 -2.44 2.11 -39.85
CA VAL A 664 -3.70 2.38 -40.53
C VAL A 664 -3.50 2.17 -42.05
N VAL A 665 -4.33 1.31 -42.65
CA VAL A 665 -4.34 1.07 -44.09
C VAL A 665 -5.71 1.46 -44.62
N ASN A 666 -5.76 2.39 -45.58
CA ASN A 666 -7.02 2.92 -46.14
C ASN A 666 -8.03 3.40 -45.08
N GLY A 667 -7.53 4.07 -44.02
CA GLY A 667 -8.38 4.60 -42.94
C GLY A 667 -8.79 3.56 -41.89
N VAL A 668 -8.44 2.27 -42.07
CA VAL A 668 -8.78 1.18 -41.13
C VAL A 668 -7.55 0.78 -40.33
N THR A 669 -7.68 0.78 -39.02
CA THR A 669 -6.62 0.30 -38.12
C THR A 669 -6.43 -1.20 -38.29
N GLN A 670 -5.19 -1.63 -38.54
CA GLN A 670 -4.82 -3.02 -38.66
C GLN A 670 -4.27 -3.53 -37.31
N TYR A 671 -4.53 -4.79 -37.03
CA TYR A 671 -4.09 -5.45 -35.78
C TYR A 671 -3.35 -6.75 -36.09
N ALA A 672 -2.31 -7.03 -35.34
CA ALA A 672 -1.56 -8.29 -35.40
C ALA A 672 -1.42 -8.86 -33.97
N PRO A 673 -1.19 -10.18 -33.85
CA PRO A 673 -0.89 -10.77 -32.54
C PRO A 673 0.22 -10.01 -31.82
N SER A 674 0.04 -9.82 -30.52
CA SER A 674 1.02 -9.07 -29.72
C SER A 674 2.40 -9.74 -29.77
N PRO A 675 3.48 -9.00 -30.06
CA PRO A 675 4.85 -9.53 -30.03
C PRO A 675 5.35 -9.75 -28.59
N TYR A 676 4.51 -9.49 -27.58
CA TYR A 676 4.88 -9.54 -26.16
C TYR A 676 4.47 -10.83 -25.48
N ASN A 677 3.93 -11.81 -26.22
CA ASN A 677 3.67 -13.14 -25.72
C ASN A 677 4.97 -13.82 -25.28
N GLY A 678 4.96 -14.43 -24.09
CA GLY A 678 6.15 -14.99 -23.46
C GLY A 678 6.98 -14.01 -22.65
N ASN A 679 6.66 -12.71 -22.69
CA ASN A 679 7.37 -11.69 -21.92
C ASN A 679 7.04 -11.75 -20.44
N GLN A 680 8.03 -11.33 -19.63
CA GLN A 680 7.87 -11.22 -18.17
C GLN A 680 6.90 -10.08 -17.80
N PHE A 681 6.16 -10.27 -16.71
CA PHE A 681 5.32 -9.20 -16.15
C PHE A 681 6.17 -7.98 -15.84
N PRO A 682 5.65 -6.75 -16.08
CA PRO A 682 6.24 -5.54 -15.53
C PRO A 682 6.21 -5.57 -13.99
N THR A 683 7.03 -4.74 -13.37
CA THR A 683 7.09 -4.56 -11.90
C THR A 683 7.38 -5.85 -11.11
N THR A 684 7.85 -6.91 -11.78
CA THR A 684 8.04 -8.25 -11.19
C THR A 684 9.48 -8.71 -11.34
N PRO A 685 10.29 -8.75 -10.26
CA PRO A 685 11.63 -9.36 -10.29
C PRO A 685 11.52 -10.88 -10.36
N LYS A 686 12.50 -11.54 -11.00
CA LYS A 686 12.59 -13.00 -10.96
C LYS A 686 12.98 -13.49 -9.57
N ASN A 687 13.92 -12.82 -8.93
CA ASN A 687 14.41 -13.15 -7.60
C ASN A 687 14.32 -11.93 -6.69
N SER A 688 13.90 -12.16 -5.46
CA SER A 688 13.98 -11.17 -4.40
C SER A 688 14.29 -11.87 -3.07
N ALA A 689 15.09 -11.22 -2.24
CA ALA A 689 15.47 -11.72 -0.93
C ALA A 689 15.53 -10.58 0.07
N SER A 690 15.11 -10.85 1.29
CA SER A 690 15.30 -9.95 2.42
C SER A 690 15.68 -10.77 3.63
N LEU A 691 16.67 -10.30 4.38
CA LEU A 691 17.05 -10.87 5.65
C LEU A 691 17.40 -9.74 6.60
N TRP A 692 16.77 -9.73 7.75
CA TRP A 692 17.08 -8.88 8.88
C TRP A 692 17.49 -9.76 10.06
N THR A 693 18.51 -9.38 10.79
CA THR A 693 18.94 -10.07 12.01
C THR A 693 19.41 -9.06 13.06
N ALA A 694 19.14 -9.35 14.33
CA ALA A 694 19.61 -8.53 15.44
C ALA A 694 20.11 -9.42 16.58
N TYR A 695 21.23 -9.03 17.19
CA TYR A 695 21.89 -9.75 18.26
C TYR A 695 22.13 -8.82 19.47
N THR A 696 21.63 -9.24 20.63
CA THR A 696 21.84 -8.56 21.90
C THR A 696 23.19 -8.98 22.49
N VAL A 697 24.22 -8.17 22.26
CA VAL A 697 25.61 -8.44 22.66
C VAL A 697 25.76 -8.41 24.17
N THR A 698 25.08 -7.44 24.80
CA THR A 698 24.96 -7.31 26.25
C THR A 698 23.53 -6.87 26.58
N PRO A 699 23.06 -6.95 27.83
CA PRO A 699 21.73 -6.45 28.19
C PRO A 699 21.47 -4.99 27.80
N ALA A 700 22.54 -4.20 27.59
CA ALA A 700 22.46 -2.80 27.22
C ALA A 700 22.64 -2.56 25.70
N ILE A 701 23.28 -3.46 24.95
CA ILE A 701 23.68 -3.24 23.56
C ILE A 701 23.09 -4.31 22.66
N THR A 702 22.32 -3.88 21.66
CA THR A 702 21.86 -4.72 20.55
C THR A 702 22.40 -4.15 19.23
N ILE A 703 22.94 -5.02 18.39
CA ILE A 703 23.35 -4.69 17.02
C ILE A 703 22.47 -5.47 16.04
N GLY A 704 22.22 -4.88 14.89
CA GLY A 704 21.43 -5.52 13.84
C GLY A 704 21.88 -5.11 12.46
N GLY A 705 21.49 -5.91 11.49
CA GLY A 705 21.77 -5.62 10.09
C GLY A 705 20.82 -6.36 9.17
N GLY A 706 20.70 -5.82 7.98
CA GLY A 706 19.83 -6.36 6.94
C GLY A 706 20.43 -6.32 5.56
N ILE A 707 19.97 -7.23 4.74
CA ILE A 707 20.22 -7.27 3.29
C ILE A 707 18.89 -7.33 2.56
N ASN A 708 18.77 -6.53 1.52
CA ASN A 708 17.63 -6.58 0.60
C ASN A 708 18.15 -6.66 -0.83
N TYR A 709 17.80 -7.74 -1.53
CA TYR A 709 18.13 -7.99 -2.93
C TYR A 709 16.87 -8.02 -3.77
N VAL A 710 16.89 -7.30 -4.88
CA VAL A 710 15.84 -7.34 -5.90
C VAL A 710 16.50 -7.45 -7.28
N ASP A 711 16.07 -8.42 -8.05
CA ASP A 711 16.51 -8.62 -9.43
C ASP A 711 16.01 -7.47 -10.33
N LYS A 712 16.47 -7.40 -11.58
CA LYS A 712 16.00 -6.37 -12.52
C LYS A 712 14.48 -6.44 -12.69
N VAL A 713 13.87 -5.25 -12.85
CA VAL A 713 12.41 -5.08 -12.94
C VAL A 713 12.07 -4.34 -14.22
N TYR A 714 11.24 -4.93 -15.07
CA TYR A 714 10.77 -4.30 -16.30
C TYR A 714 9.69 -3.26 -16.04
N ALA A 715 9.74 -2.16 -16.82
CA ALA A 715 8.80 -1.04 -16.70
C ALA A 715 7.46 -1.28 -17.47
N SER A 716 7.47 -2.16 -18.44
CA SER A 716 6.30 -2.49 -19.26
C SER A 716 6.39 -3.92 -19.79
N VAL A 717 5.28 -4.43 -20.33
CA VAL A 717 5.21 -5.77 -20.95
C VAL A 717 6.13 -5.92 -22.16
N ALA A 718 6.56 -4.84 -22.78
CA ALA A 718 7.53 -4.87 -23.88
C ALA A 718 8.93 -5.34 -23.45
N ASN A 719 9.24 -5.33 -22.18
CA ASN A 719 10.51 -5.76 -21.57
C ASN A 719 11.76 -5.07 -22.14
N ASN A 720 11.61 -3.90 -22.73
CA ASN A 720 12.68 -3.12 -23.35
C ASN A 720 13.22 -1.99 -22.46
N LYS A 721 12.54 -1.66 -21.36
CA LYS A 721 12.95 -0.70 -20.32
C LYS A 721 12.91 -1.37 -18.97
N PHE A 722 13.93 -1.13 -18.15
CA PHE A 722 14.05 -1.81 -16.86
C PHE A 722 14.89 -1.03 -15.84
N ALA A 723 14.56 -1.19 -14.57
CA ALA A 723 15.45 -0.84 -13.47
C ALA A 723 16.45 -1.98 -13.24
N PRO A 724 17.77 -1.70 -13.12
CA PRO A 724 18.78 -2.71 -12.81
C PRO A 724 18.54 -3.37 -11.45
N ALA A 725 19.06 -4.60 -11.30
CA ALA A 725 19.10 -5.30 -10.02
C ALA A 725 19.91 -4.51 -8.98
N TYR A 726 19.53 -4.66 -7.72
CA TYR A 726 20.26 -4.03 -6.63
C TYR A 726 20.37 -4.92 -5.39
N THR A 727 21.40 -4.65 -4.60
CA THR A 727 21.55 -5.13 -3.24
C THR A 727 21.71 -3.92 -2.33
N ARG A 728 20.89 -3.83 -1.28
CA ARG A 728 20.95 -2.81 -0.25
C ARG A 728 21.32 -3.47 1.06
N PHE A 729 22.20 -2.81 1.81
CA PHE A 729 22.58 -3.19 3.17
C PHE A 729 22.10 -2.14 4.15
N ASP A 730 21.58 -2.59 5.28
CA ASP A 730 21.13 -1.74 6.39
C ASP A 730 21.81 -2.18 7.69
N ALA A 731 21.98 -1.25 8.64
CA ALA A 731 22.56 -1.53 9.94
C ALA A 731 21.80 -0.82 11.05
N MET A 732 21.83 -1.40 12.24
CA MET A 732 21.23 -0.84 13.44
C MET A 732 22.14 -1.11 14.64
N ALA A 733 22.20 -0.14 15.55
CA ALA A 733 22.75 -0.31 16.90
C ALA A 733 21.82 0.36 17.92
N SER A 734 21.50 -0.31 19.00
CA SER A 734 20.73 0.27 20.10
C SER A 734 21.46 0.14 21.42
N TYR A 735 21.32 1.17 22.26
CA TYR A 735 21.91 1.26 23.58
C TYR A 735 20.87 1.64 24.63
N VAL A 736 20.69 0.80 25.64
CA VAL A 736 19.84 1.08 26.79
C VAL A 736 20.56 2.06 27.71
N LEU A 737 20.20 3.35 27.62
CA LEU A 737 20.80 4.43 28.38
C LEU A 737 20.32 4.42 29.83
N SER A 738 19.04 4.09 30.06
CA SER A 738 18.43 3.94 31.37
C SER A 738 17.24 2.97 31.29
N ARG A 739 16.56 2.71 32.41
CA ARG A 739 15.37 1.87 32.45
C ARG A 739 14.25 2.38 31.51
N ASN A 740 14.21 3.68 31.28
CA ASN A 740 13.15 4.35 30.52
C ASN A 740 13.61 4.81 29.13
N VAL A 741 14.91 4.84 28.84
CA VAL A 741 15.43 5.43 27.60
C VAL A 741 16.35 4.47 26.87
N THR A 742 16.06 4.20 25.61
CA THR A 742 16.94 3.47 24.70
C THR A 742 17.24 4.36 23.49
N LEU A 743 18.52 4.53 23.19
CA LEU A 743 18.98 5.18 21.96
C LEU A 743 19.14 4.12 20.86
N GLN A 744 18.68 4.44 19.65
CA GLN A 744 18.81 3.56 18.50
C GLN A 744 19.33 4.35 17.30
N LEU A 745 20.42 3.88 16.71
CA LEU A 745 20.97 4.37 15.44
C LEU A 745 20.56 3.40 14.33
N ASN A 746 19.89 3.88 13.30
CA ASN A 746 19.64 3.16 12.08
C ASN A 746 20.41 3.79 10.93
N ILE A 747 21.07 2.97 10.13
CA ILE A 747 21.72 3.37 8.87
C ILE A 747 21.12 2.54 7.75
N GLN A 748 20.30 3.16 6.92
CA GLN A 748 19.70 2.53 5.76
C GLN A 748 20.53 2.84 4.52
N ASN A 749 20.60 1.88 3.57
CA ASN A 749 21.47 1.97 2.39
C ASN A 749 22.92 2.29 2.79
N LEU A 750 23.51 1.45 3.64
CA LEU A 750 24.82 1.64 4.26
C LEU A 750 25.95 1.93 3.25
N THR A 751 25.88 1.30 2.08
CA THR A 751 26.87 1.45 0.98
C THR A 751 26.60 2.64 0.06
N ASP A 752 25.53 3.42 0.33
CA ASP A 752 25.08 4.54 -0.50
C ASP A 752 24.85 4.17 -1.98
N LYS A 753 24.32 2.97 -2.22
CA LYS A 753 24.05 2.46 -3.57
C LYS A 753 22.98 3.32 -4.24
N LEU A 754 23.22 3.77 -5.48
CA LEU A 754 22.15 4.29 -6.36
C LEU A 754 21.34 3.11 -6.89
N TYR A 755 20.03 3.10 -6.64
CA TYR A 755 19.11 2.09 -7.13
C TYR A 755 17.71 2.69 -7.34
N PHE A 756 16.85 1.92 -8.01
CA PHE A 756 15.50 2.32 -8.38
C PHE A 756 14.52 1.32 -7.78
N ASP A 757 13.60 1.78 -6.97
CA ASP A 757 12.69 0.93 -6.20
C ASP A 757 11.22 1.08 -6.57
N LYS A 758 10.90 2.00 -7.49
CA LYS A 758 9.54 2.24 -8.00
C LYS A 758 9.57 2.20 -9.52
N VAL A 759 9.03 1.12 -10.09
CA VAL A 759 9.05 0.86 -11.53
C VAL A 759 7.69 0.36 -11.97
N SER A 760 6.94 1.13 -12.71
CA SER A 760 5.70 0.70 -13.40
C SER A 760 5.28 1.70 -14.48
N SER A 761 6.09 2.74 -14.69
CA SER A 761 5.90 3.71 -15.75
C SER A 761 6.86 3.43 -16.90
N PRO A 762 6.40 3.45 -18.16
CA PRO A 762 7.28 3.29 -19.32
C PRO A 762 8.18 4.52 -19.57
N HIS A 763 8.05 5.59 -18.78
CA HIS A 763 8.77 6.85 -18.99
C HIS A 763 9.92 7.09 -18.02
N TYR A 764 9.83 6.59 -16.78
CA TYR A 764 10.81 6.86 -15.73
C TYR A 764 10.86 5.75 -14.68
N ALA A 765 11.92 5.74 -13.87
CA ALA A 765 12.06 4.94 -12.68
C ALA A 765 12.25 5.84 -11.44
N GLY A 766 11.58 5.53 -10.35
CA GLY A 766 11.71 6.23 -9.08
C GLY A 766 13.06 5.94 -8.42
N VAL A 767 13.78 6.99 -8.05
CA VAL A 767 15.08 6.89 -7.39
C VAL A 767 14.88 6.61 -5.91
N ALA A 768 15.52 5.58 -5.41
CA ALA A 768 15.52 5.29 -3.98
C ALA A 768 16.39 6.28 -3.19
N PRO A 769 16.09 6.52 -1.91
CA PRO A 769 16.92 7.37 -1.05
C PRO A 769 18.38 6.90 -0.99
N GLY A 770 19.29 7.84 -0.90
CA GLY A 770 20.68 7.60 -0.56
C GLY A 770 20.84 7.10 0.88
N ARG A 771 22.08 7.02 1.36
CA ARG A 771 22.35 6.60 2.74
C ARG A 771 21.66 7.54 3.73
N THR A 772 20.79 6.94 4.55
CA THR A 772 20.05 7.64 5.60
C THR A 772 20.55 7.15 6.96
N ALA A 773 20.92 8.08 7.84
CA ALA A 773 21.32 7.79 9.21
C ALA A 773 20.38 8.53 10.16
N THR A 774 19.73 7.80 11.07
CA THR A 774 18.79 8.35 12.04
C THR A 774 19.13 7.88 13.44
N LEU A 775 19.19 8.80 14.39
CA LEU A 775 19.32 8.51 15.82
C LEU A 775 17.98 8.77 16.48
N THR A 776 17.42 7.76 17.12
CA THR A 776 16.11 7.80 17.78
C THR A 776 16.27 7.50 19.27
N ALA A 777 15.70 8.36 20.12
CA ALA A 777 15.47 8.08 21.53
C ALA A 777 14.08 7.46 21.70
N ASN A 778 14.04 6.22 22.18
CA ASN A 778 12.82 5.51 22.55
C ASN A 778 12.63 5.63 24.06
N ILE A 779 11.50 6.18 24.49
CA ILE A 779 11.22 6.55 25.88
C ILE A 779 9.98 5.77 26.32
N LYS A 780 10.05 5.08 27.46
CA LYS A 780 8.97 4.27 28.03
C LYS A 780 8.71 4.64 29.48
N PHE A 781 7.43 4.81 29.83
CA PHE A 781 6.97 5.09 31.18
C PHE A 781 5.82 4.18 31.57
#